data_00c548bc8b47e0f0a5cc3806edc5ca99
#
_entry.id   00c548bc8b47e0f0a5cc3806edc5ca99
#
_cell.length_a   1.000
_cell.length_b   1.000
_cell.length_c   1.000
_cell.angle_alpha   90.00
_cell.angle_beta   90.00
_cell.angle_gamma   90.00
#
_symmetry.space_group_name_H-M   'P 1'
#
loop_
_entity.id
_entity.type
_entity.pdbx_description
1 polymer ?
#
loop_
_entity_poly.entity_id
_entity_poly.type
_entity_poly.pdbx_seq_one_letter_code
_entity_poly.pdbx_strand_id
1 'polypeptide(L)'
;MDVSQYLEIFIDESSEHIQTLSDCIMTLEQEPENKDTINEIFRAAHSLKGMAGTMGFKRMQHLTHDMENVFQEVRSDKIKVDSSMIDLLFKCLDAIDSYVENIKETSDEGTDDNEVIIKELNDFIAKANGEAPADNTPKEEPAAQAQPDSAQSENQADALGEIELTDNEKKLVDEAIAQGQKIYGITVTVASDCLLKAARAFLVFRAVEEMGQIVVYRPSSQDIEDEKFELSFSFFVASGEPFEKIQKAAADVSEIEKVEGRELTTFHVEGEEPPKQEEEATPKADTPAEAPKAGKAQDDKASAKEAQKPAVHHKKPTTSRTVRVDIEKLDMLMNQVSELIIAKNSLVAMSGSDGSNGNNQSFHEQIEYLERITTNLHESVMKVRMVPIESVTQKYPRMIRDLSRTLNKKMELVITGEDTELDRTVVDQIGDPLQHLLRNSADHGLESNEVRLERGKPEVGTIFLNAYQEGNNVVIKVGDDGNGIDTEAVKNKAIQRGLLTADQAENLSQNDIINFLFMPSFSMAKKVTDISGRGVGLDVVKSGIEQLGGDVSVSTELGKGTTFTVRLPLTLAIIQALMVEIRDEIYAIALGSISNIEDIPVEDIKYVQAKEVIHLRGSVIPIIRLDKMLDIEPQEKEPDHLTVVIVQKGDQQAGLVVDNLIGQQEIVIKSLGKYINGNKLISGATILGDGDVALILDVNTLM
;
A
#
# COMPACT_ATOMS: atom_id res chain seq x y z
N MET A 1 -15.13 18.03 -19.83
CA MET A 1 -14.09 17.27 -19.13
C MET A 1 -14.74 16.11 -18.41
N ASP A 2 -14.09 14.97 -18.39
CA ASP A 2 -14.70 13.71 -17.92
C ASP A 2 -14.75 13.71 -16.39
N VAL A 3 -15.91 13.57 -15.78
CA VAL A 3 -16.13 13.51 -14.32
C VAL A 3 -15.29 12.38 -13.70
N SER A 4 -14.97 11.34 -14.47
CA SER A 4 -14.16 10.20 -14.07
C SER A 4 -12.74 10.59 -13.65
N GLN A 5 -12.14 11.59 -14.29
CA GLN A 5 -10.77 12.02 -13.98
C GLN A 5 -10.66 12.74 -12.62
N TYR A 6 -11.72 13.45 -12.21
CA TYR A 6 -11.78 14.06 -10.88
C TYR A 6 -12.06 13.06 -9.79
N LEU A 7 -12.81 12.00 -10.10
CA LEU A 7 -13.13 10.94 -9.17
C LEU A 7 -11.87 10.15 -8.75
N GLU A 8 -10.97 9.87 -9.69
CA GLU A 8 -9.69 9.21 -9.40
C GLU A 8 -8.80 10.05 -8.46
N ILE A 9 -8.70 11.37 -8.74
CA ILE A 9 -7.94 12.29 -7.89
C ILE A 9 -8.54 12.33 -6.48
N PHE A 10 -9.88 12.42 -6.39
CA PHE A 10 -10.59 12.41 -5.12
C PHE A 10 -10.31 11.15 -4.29
N ILE A 11 -10.37 9.96 -4.93
CA ILE A 11 -10.12 8.67 -4.28
C ILE A 11 -8.69 8.60 -3.75
N ASP A 12 -7.71 8.98 -4.58
CA ASP A 12 -6.29 8.94 -4.21
C ASP A 12 -6.00 9.85 -3.02
N GLU A 13 -6.44 11.11 -3.08
CA GLU A 13 -6.19 12.09 -2.01
C GLU A 13 -6.98 11.79 -0.74
N SER A 14 -8.22 11.29 -0.88
CA SER A 14 -9.00 10.85 0.28
C SER A 14 -8.31 9.70 1.00
N SER A 15 -7.75 8.74 0.25
CA SER A 15 -7.01 7.61 0.82
C SER A 15 -5.74 8.07 1.56
N GLU A 16 -5.00 9.05 1.00
CA GLU A 16 -3.82 9.64 1.66
C GLU A 16 -4.19 10.35 2.98
N HIS A 17 -5.26 11.14 2.96
CA HIS A 17 -5.75 11.82 4.16
C HIS A 17 -6.29 10.86 5.23
N ILE A 18 -6.99 9.80 4.85
CA ILE A 18 -7.45 8.74 5.76
C ILE A 18 -6.25 8.07 6.43
N GLN A 19 -5.20 7.77 5.68
CA GLN A 19 -3.98 7.20 6.22
C GLN A 19 -3.31 8.16 7.22
N THR A 20 -3.13 9.42 6.83
CA THR A 20 -2.58 10.46 7.71
C THR A 20 -3.39 10.57 9.01
N LEU A 21 -4.72 10.57 8.93
CA LEU A 21 -5.60 10.58 10.11
C LEU A 21 -5.38 9.34 10.99
N SER A 22 -5.27 8.16 10.39
CA SER A 22 -5.03 6.91 11.11
C SER A 22 -3.72 6.97 11.92
N ASP A 23 -2.63 7.38 11.28
CA ASP A 23 -1.30 7.47 11.90
C ASP A 23 -1.25 8.52 13.00
N CYS A 24 -1.84 9.68 12.74
CA CYS A 24 -1.94 10.75 13.70
C CYS A 24 -2.81 10.37 14.90
N ILE A 25 -3.94 9.66 14.73
CA ILE A 25 -4.79 9.18 15.82
C ILE A 25 -4.06 8.15 16.68
N MET A 26 -3.27 7.24 16.07
CA MET A 26 -2.42 6.29 16.81
C MET A 26 -1.34 7.01 17.63
N THR A 27 -0.72 8.04 17.04
CA THR A 27 0.27 8.87 17.75
C THR A 27 -0.38 9.63 18.90
N LEU A 28 -1.59 10.17 18.69
CA LEU A 28 -2.34 10.90 19.69
C LEU A 28 -2.77 10.01 20.88
N GLU A 29 -2.98 8.71 20.67
CA GLU A 29 -3.22 7.75 21.74
C GLU A 29 -2.01 7.61 22.68
N GLN A 30 -0.79 7.66 22.12
CA GLN A 30 0.44 7.56 22.90
C GLN A 30 0.83 8.91 23.52
N GLU A 31 0.59 10.01 22.80
CA GLU A 31 0.92 11.38 23.19
C GLU A 31 -0.32 12.29 23.14
N PRO A 32 -1.25 12.21 24.13
CA PRO A 32 -2.54 12.90 24.08
C PRO A 32 -2.48 14.44 24.06
N GLU A 33 -1.33 15.04 24.43
CA GLU A 33 -1.12 16.48 24.47
C GLU A 33 -0.26 17.01 23.31
N ASN A 34 0.01 16.19 22.28
CA ASN A 34 0.84 16.60 21.14
C ASN A 34 0.04 17.54 20.22
N LYS A 35 0.33 18.84 20.31
CA LYS A 35 -0.38 19.88 19.54
C LYS A 35 -0.11 19.81 18.03
N ASP A 36 1.05 19.36 17.62
CA ASP A 36 1.37 19.24 16.20
C ASP A 36 0.51 18.15 15.57
N THR A 37 0.40 16.98 16.22
CA THR A 37 -0.46 15.89 15.79
C THR A 37 -1.94 16.30 15.76
N ILE A 38 -2.43 17.03 16.78
CA ILE A 38 -3.81 17.55 16.81
C ILE A 38 -4.08 18.49 15.63
N ASN A 39 -3.13 19.38 15.31
CA ASN A 39 -3.28 20.29 14.17
C ASN A 39 -3.24 19.56 12.83
N GLU A 40 -2.45 18.50 12.70
CA GLU A 40 -2.37 17.69 11.48
C GLU A 40 -3.66 16.92 11.25
N ILE A 41 -4.24 16.30 12.30
CA ILE A 41 -5.56 15.67 12.23
C ILE A 41 -6.64 16.66 11.79
N PHE A 42 -6.64 17.86 12.40
CA PHE A 42 -7.60 18.90 12.05
C PHE A 42 -7.50 19.28 10.56
N ARG A 43 -6.28 19.45 10.03
CA ARG A 43 -6.07 19.79 8.62
C ARG A 43 -6.53 18.66 7.68
N ALA A 44 -6.19 17.42 8.00
CA ALA A 44 -6.58 16.28 7.17
C ALA A 44 -8.11 16.09 7.16
N ALA A 45 -8.78 16.22 8.31
CA ALA A 45 -10.24 16.16 8.38
C ALA A 45 -10.90 17.31 7.60
N HIS A 46 -10.35 18.53 7.71
CA HIS A 46 -10.82 19.70 6.97
C HIS A 46 -10.69 19.52 5.44
N SER A 47 -9.54 18.99 4.97
CA SER A 47 -9.32 18.69 3.55
C SER A 47 -10.32 17.65 3.04
N LEU A 48 -10.53 16.55 3.79
CA LEU A 48 -11.51 15.52 3.43
C LEU A 48 -12.93 16.07 3.32
N LYS A 49 -13.34 16.93 4.29
CA LYS A 49 -14.65 17.60 4.26
C LYS A 49 -14.80 18.44 2.99
N GLY A 50 -13.78 19.26 2.67
CA GLY A 50 -13.79 20.13 1.49
C GLY A 50 -13.87 19.35 0.19
N MET A 51 -13.08 18.28 0.07
CA MET A 51 -13.11 17.39 -1.10
C MET A 51 -14.46 16.68 -1.27
N ALA A 52 -15.00 16.12 -0.16
CA ALA A 52 -16.31 15.45 -0.19
C ALA A 52 -17.43 16.42 -0.59
N GLY A 53 -17.41 17.65 -0.04
CA GLY A 53 -18.36 18.72 -0.41
C GLY A 53 -18.26 19.10 -1.88
N THR A 54 -17.05 19.26 -2.40
CA THR A 54 -16.81 19.61 -3.82
C THR A 54 -17.31 18.54 -4.78
N MET A 55 -17.17 17.26 -4.42
CA MET A 55 -17.64 16.13 -5.23
C MET A 55 -19.12 15.81 -5.01
N GLY A 56 -19.78 16.46 -4.04
CA GLY A 56 -21.21 16.28 -3.74
C GLY A 56 -21.51 15.08 -2.83
N PHE A 57 -20.50 14.47 -2.19
CA PHE A 57 -20.64 13.37 -1.25
C PHE A 57 -21.06 13.88 0.14
N LYS A 58 -22.36 14.10 0.32
CA LYS A 58 -22.95 14.79 1.49
C LYS A 58 -22.80 14.03 2.80
N ARG A 59 -22.86 12.68 2.77
CA ARG A 59 -22.73 11.85 3.98
C ARG A 59 -21.31 11.88 4.50
N MET A 60 -20.34 11.69 3.61
CA MET A 60 -18.93 11.82 3.93
C MET A 60 -18.60 13.22 4.43
N GLN A 61 -19.12 14.28 3.78
CA GLN A 61 -18.95 15.67 4.20
C GLN A 61 -19.50 15.89 5.62
N HIS A 62 -20.68 15.35 5.94
CA HIS A 62 -21.32 15.52 7.24
C HIS A 62 -20.53 14.83 8.36
N LEU A 63 -20.10 13.59 8.14
CA LEU A 63 -19.33 12.84 9.11
C LEU A 63 -17.96 13.50 9.39
N THR A 64 -17.26 13.93 8.33
CA THR A 64 -15.96 14.60 8.46
C THR A 64 -16.08 15.97 9.12
N HIS A 65 -17.18 16.70 8.91
CA HIS A 65 -17.49 17.95 9.59
C HIS A 65 -17.67 17.75 11.09
N ASP A 66 -18.44 16.75 11.53
CA ASP A 66 -18.65 16.49 12.96
C ASP A 66 -17.36 16.00 13.64
N MET A 67 -16.53 15.26 12.92
CA MET A 67 -15.19 14.88 13.38
C MET A 67 -14.28 16.11 13.54
N GLU A 68 -14.29 17.06 12.60
CA GLU A 68 -13.57 18.33 12.67
C GLU A 68 -13.99 19.16 13.89
N ASN A 69 -15.30 19.21 14.19
CA ASN A 69 -15.83 19.92 15.35
C ASN A 69 -15.25 19.38 16.67
N VAL A 70 -15.13 18.06 16.82
CA VAL A 70 -14.47 17.45 17.99
C VAL A 70 -13.03 17.92 18.11
N PHE A 71 -12.26 17.91 17.02
CA PHE A 71 -10.87 18.36 17.04
C PHE A 71 -10.72 19.86 17.29
N GLN A 72 -11.67 20.68 16.86
CA GLN A 72 -11.68 22.10 17.17
C GLN A 72 -11.81 22.33 18.70
N GLU A 73 -12.65 21.54 19.39
CA GLU A 73 -12.80 21.61 20.85
C GLU A 73 -11.56 21.06 21.58
N VAL A 74 -10.90 20.01 21.03
CA VAL A 74 -9.61 19.50 21.53
C VAL A 74 -8.51 20.54 21.37
N ARG A 75 -8.41 21.18 20.21
CA ARG A 75 -7.41 22.22 19.93
C ARG A 75 -7.56 23.44 20.83
N SER A 76 -8.79 23.76 21.25
CA SER A 76 -9.09 24.84 22.21
C SER A 76 -8.89 24.42 23.67
N ASP A 77 -8.30 23.28 23.97
CA ASP A 77 -8.07 22.70 25.31
C ASP A 77 -9.38 22.52 26.14
N LYS A 78 -10.56 22.49 25.51
CA LYS A 78 -11.84 22.25 26.18
C LYS A 78 -12.11 20.76 26.40
N ILE A 79 -11.67 19.91 25.49
CA ILE A 79 -11.79 18.46 25.55
C ILE A 79 -10.39 17.87 25.69
N LYS A 80 -10.25 16.94 26.64
CA LYS A 80 -9.02 16.14 26.74
C LYS A 80 -9.18 14.84 25.98
N VAL A 81 -8.14 14.46 25.27
CA VAL A 81 -8.07 13.18 24.55
C VAL A 81 -8.05 12.03 25.54
N ASP A 82 -9.00 11.14 25.43
CA ASP A 82 -9.07 9.90 26.20
C ASP A 82 -9.26 8.68 25.26
N SER A 83 -9.13 7.49 25.82
CA SER A 83 -9.23 6.25 25.05
C SER A 83 -10.61 6.08 24.38
N SER A 84 -11.68 6.63 24.97
CA SER A 84 -13.03 6.52 24.38
C SER A 84 -13.20 7.42 23.17
N MET A 85 -12.57 8.59 23.17
CA MET A 85 -12.50 9.47 22.02
C MET A 85 -11.69 8.82 20.87
N ILE A 86 -10.54 8.24 21.17
CA ILE A 86 -9.72 7.56 20.18
C ILE A 86 -10.50 6.42 19.48
N ASP A 87 -11.26 5.63 20.27
CA ASP A 87 -12.09 4.56 19.71
C ASP A 87 -13.21 5.09 18.80
N LEU A 88 -13.81 6.22 19.18
CA LEU A 88 -14.85 6.86 18.37
C LEU A 88 -14.27 7.40 17.07
N LEU A 89 -13.07 8.01 17.11
CA LEU A 89 -12.39 8.50 15.92
C LEU A 89 -12.02 7.38 14.94
N PHE A 90 -11.62 6.22 15.44
CA PHE A 90 -11.39 5.06 14.57
C PHE A 90 -12.67 4.55 13.91
N LYS A 91 -13.81 4.56 14.61
CA LYS A 91 -15.12 4.26 14.00
C LYS A 91 -15.47 5.25 12.88
N CYS A 92 -15.16 6.55 13.10
CA CYS A 92 -15.34 7.55 12.05
C CYS A 92 -14.48 7.26 10.82
N LEU A 93 -13.21 6.89 11.03
CA LEU A 93 -12.32 6.49 9.92
C LEU A 93 -12.84 5.28 9.17
N ASP A 94 -13.34 4.24 9.86
CA ASP A 94 -13.94 3.07 9.22
C ASP A 94 -15.14 3.43 8.35
N ALA A 95 -15.97 4.36 8.82
CA ALA A 95 -17.12 4.83 8.06
C ALA A 95 -16.68 5.66 6.83
N ILE A 96 -15.66 6.52 6.99
CA ILE A 96 -15.10 7.31 5.88
C ILE A 96 -14.45 6.40 4.84
N ASP A 97 -13.68 5.41 5.27
CA ASP A 97 -13.02 4.42 4.38
C ASP A 97 -14.07 3.63 3.60
N SER A 98 -15.16 3.20 4.27
CA SER A 98 -16.30 2.54 3.61
C SER A 98 -16.98 3.43 2.56
N TYR A 99 -17.12 4.74 2.81
CA TYR A 99 -17.62 5.67 1.80
C TYR A 99 -16.69 5.76 0.59
N VAL A 100 -15.37 5.87 0.80
CA VAL A 100 -14.39 5.93 -0.30
C VAL A 100 -14.38 4.62 -1.10
N GLU A 101 -14.50 3.47 -0.44
CA GLU A 101 -14.57 2.17 -1.10
C GLU A 101 -15.84 2.03 -1.97
N ASN A 102 -17.01 2.46 -1.45
CA ASN A 102 -18.25 2.52 -2.22
C ASN A 102 -18.13 3.46 -3.42
N ILE A 103 -17.51 4.64 -3.24
CA ILE A 103 -17.29 5.60 -4.31
C ILE A 103 -16.38 5.01 -5.41
N LYS A 104 -15.35 4.27 -5.02
CA LYS A 104 -14.44 3.58 -5.94
C LYS A 104 -15.15 2.51 -6.78
N GLU A 105 -16.07 1.76 -6.17
CA GLU A 105 -16.79 0.67 -6.86
C GLU A 105 -18.00 1.15 -7.67
N THR A 106 -18.75 2.12 -7.15
CA THR A 106 -20.06 2.50 -7.69
C THR A 106 -20.19 3.97 -8.11
N SER A 107 -19.15 4.78 -7.86
CA SER A 107 -19.18 6.24 -8.02
C SER A 107 -20.22 6.95 -7.14
N ASP A 108 -20.66 6.29 -6.05
CA ASP A 108 -21.64 6.80 -5.08
C ASP A 108 -21.17 6.42 -3.66
N GLU A 109 -21.41 7.32 -2.67
CA GLU A 109 -20.99 7.10 -1.27
C GLU A 109 -21.81 6.01 -0.53
N GLY A 110 -22.82 5.44 -1.15
CA GLY A 110 -23.71 4.43 -0.56
C GLY A 110 -24.89 5.04 0.21
N THR A 111 -25.58 4.22 1.01
CA THR A 111 -26.84 4.59 1.67
C THR A 111 -26.76 4.71 3.19
N ASP A 112 -25.60 4.41 3.80
CA ASP A 112 -25.43 4.45 5.26
C ASP A 112 -25.11 5.88 5.71
N ASP A 113 -25.99 6.46 6.50
CA ASP A 113 -25.85 7.83 7.01
C ASP A 113 -24.99 7.90 8.29
N ASN A 114 -24.56 6.76 8.84
CA ASN A 114 -23.75 6.66 10.08
C ASN A 114 -24.26 7.51 11.26
N GLU A 115 -25.58 7.65 11.39
CA GLU A 115 -26.23 8.49 12.41
C GLU A 115 -25.82 8.13 13.85
N VAL A 116 -25.50 6.85 14.09
CA VAL A 116 -25.05 6.38 15.42
C VAL A 116 -23.71 7.01 15.78
N ILE A 117 -22.77 7.04 14.83
CA ILE A 117 -21.41 7.59 15.01
C ILE A 117 -21.52 9.11 15.18
N ILE A 118 -22.30 9.77 14.33
CA ILE A 118 -22.55 11.22 14.40
C ILE A 118 -23.16 11.59 15.75
N LYS A 119 -24.10 10.81 16.25
CA LYS A 119 -24.68 11.02 17.55
C LYS A 119 -23.65 10.83 18.68
N GLU A 120 -22.81 9.78 18.62
CA GLU A 120 -21.73 9.57 19.59
C GLU A 120 -20.74 10.74 19.62
N LEU A 121 -20.38 11.32 18.45
CA LEU A 121 -19.52 12.52 18.34
C LEU A 121 -20.17 13.74 19.01
N ASN A 122 -21.45 14.02 18.70
CA ASN A 122 -22.18 15.15 19.27
C ASN A 122 -22.41 14.98 20.75
N ASP A 123 -22.73 13.78 21.25
CA ASP A 123 -22.85 13.49 22.69
C ASP A 123 -21.49 13.67 23.40
N PHE A 124 -20.38 13.41 22.74
CA PHE A 124 -19.04 13.64 23.29
C PHE A 124 -18.77 15.14 23.50
N ILE A 125 -19.10 15.97 22.51
CA ILE A 125 -19.00 17.43 22.59
C ILE A 125 -19.94 17.99 23.69
N ALA A 126 -21.20 17.53 23.74
CA ALA A 126 -22.18 17.98 24.72
C ALA A 126 -21.76 17.68 26.18
N LYS A 127 -21.20 16.49 26.41
CA LYS A 127 -20.63 16.10 27.71
C LYS A 127 -19.48 17.01 28.14
N ALA A 128 -18.62 17.38 27.19
CA ALA A 128 -17.48 18.26 27.47
C ALA A 128 -17.94 19.70 27.80
N ASN A 129 -19.00 20.17 27.15
CA ASN A 129 -19.59 21.51 27.39
C ASN A 129 -20.51 21.57 28.59
N GLY A 130 -20.74 20.44 29.31
CA GLY A 130 -21.58 20.39 30.50
C GLY A 130 -23.08 20.45 30.22
N GLU A 131 -23.52 20.20 29.00
CA GLU A 131 -24.94 20.12 28.59
C GLU A 131 -25.44 18.68 28.70
N ALA A 132 -26.67 18.49 29.19
CA ALA A 132 -27.29 17.17 29.21
C ALA A 132 -27.63 16.71 27.78
N PRO A 133 -27.56 15.40 27.46
CA PRO A 133 -27.81 14.91 26.11
C PRO A 133 -29.19 15.35 25.61
N ALA A 134 -29.21 16.10 24.51
CA ALA A 134 -30.42 16.63 23.92
C ALA A 134 -31.09 15.54 23.05
N ASP A 135 -32.35 15.29 23.35
CA ASP A 135 -33.27 14.49 22.55
C ASP A 135 -33.59 15.31 21.26
N ASN A 136 -32.87 15.06 20.17
CA ASN A 136 -33.01 15.80 18.92
C ASN A 136 -34.17 15.28 18.08
N THR A 137 -35.32 15.94 18.18
CA THR A 137 -36.30 16.06 17.09
C THR A 137 -35.86 17.20 16.15
N PRO A 138 -35.88 17.03 14.82
CA PRO A 138 -35.45 18.09 13.92
C PRO A 138 -36.42 19.28 14.00
N LYS A 139 -35.90 20.42 14.41
CA LYS A 139 -36.58 21.71 14.23
C LYS A 139 -36.13 22.30 12.92
N GLU A 140 -37.04 22.32 11.96
CA GLU A 140 -36.98 23.23 10.82
C GLU A 140 -36.89 24.68 11.33
N GLU A 141 -35.82 25.37 11.03
CA GLU A 141 -35.76 26.83 11.19
C GLU A 141 -36.52 27.50 10.04
N PRO A 142 -37.33 28.53 10.32
CA PRO A 142 -38.12 29.20 9.30
C PRO A 142 -37.22 30.16 8.48
N ALA A 143 -37.30 30.03 7.18
CA ALA A 143 -36.70 30.92 6.21
C ALA A 143 -37.01 32.39 6.50
N ALA A 144 -36.02 33.18 6.81
CA ALA A 144 -36.09 34.63 6.83
C ALA A 144 -36.01 35.18 5.41
N GLN A 145 -37.09 35.79 4.97
CA GLN A 145 -37.16 36.54 3.67
C GLN A 145 -36.23 37.74 3.73
N ALA A 146 -35.18 37.73 2.92
CA ALA A 146 -34.40 38.90 2.59
C ALA A 146 -35.01 39.57 1.32
N GLN A 147 -35.42 40.83 1.47
CA GLN A 147 -35.80 41.74 0.38
C GLN A 147 -34.56 42.18 -0.40
N PRO A 148 -34.65 42.39 -1.71
CA PRO A 148 -33.53 42.80 -2.51
C PRO A 148 -33.32 44.32 -2.41
N ASP A 149 -32.11 44.73 -2.05
CA ASP A 149 -31.68 46.11 -2.28
C ASP A 149 -30.56 46.12 -3.34
N SER A 150 -30.88 46.76 -4.42
CA SER A 150 -30.03 46.98 -5.56
C SER A 150 -29.13 48.19 -5.30
N ALA A 151 -27.82 48.07 -5.53
CA ALA A 151 -27.09 49.01 -6.35
C ALA A 151 -25.54 48.93 -6.19
N GLN A 152 -24.92 48.89 -7.31
CA GLN A 152 -23.62 49.46 -7.67
C GLN A 152 -22.38 48.59 -7.53
N SER A 153 -22.07 47.93 -8.64
CA SER A 153 -20.71 47.57 -9.07
C SER A 153 -19.94 48.85 -9.37
N GLU A 154 -18.86 49.07 -8.63
CA GLU A 154 -17.66 49.79 -9.12
C GLU A 154 -16.49 49.61 -8.13
N ASN A 155 -15.35 49.10 -8.67
CA ASN A 155 -14.02 49.08 -8.08
C ASN A 155 -13.74 48.19 -6.82
N GLN A 156 -13.70 46.88 -7.03
CA GLN A 156 -13.20 45.94 -6.00
C GLN A 156 -11.66 45.83 -5.87
N ALA A 157 -10.91 46.41 -6.82
CA ALA A 157 -9.43 46.33 -6.76
C ALA A 157 -8.80 47.22 -5.69
N ASP A 158 -9.49 48.24 -5.18
CA ASP A 158 -9.01 49.12 -4.12
C ASP A 158 -9.39 48.64 -2.70
N ALA A 159 -10.30 47.66 -2.59
CA ALA A 159 -10.84 47.20 -1.30
C ALA A 159 -9.91 46.22 -0.53
N LEU A 160 -8.91 45.65 -1.18
CA LEU A 160 -7.96 44.68 -0.56
C LEU A 160 -7.05 45.30 0.54
N GLY A 161 -7.00 46.62 0.66
CA GLY A 161 -6.21 47.32 1.69
C GLY A 161 -7.01 47.78 2.90
N GLU A 162 -8.36 47.64 2.88
CA GLU A 162 -9.28 48.09 3.94
C GLU A 162 -10.03 46.90 4.60
N ILE A 163 -9.52 45.68 4.45
CA ILE A 163 -10.13 44.50 5.06
C ILE A 163 -9.82 44.49 6.56
N GLU A 164 -10.86 44.50 7.38
CA GLU A 164 -10.75 44.35 8.83
C GLU A 164 -10.38 42.90 9.18
N LEU A 165 -9.32 42.73 9.95
CA LEU A 165 -8.85 41.42 10.44
C LEU A 165 -9.42 41.15 11.84
N THR A 166 -9.85 39.94 12.05
CA THR A 166 -10.16 39.46 13.42
C THR A 166 -8.90 39.31 14.26
N ASP A 167 -9.02 39.32 15.59
CA ASP A 167 -7.89 39.22 16.52
C ASP A 167 -7.05 37.92 16.28
N ASN A 168 -7.68 36.84 15.83
CA ASN A 168 -7.00 35.59 15.51
C ASN A 168 -6.25 35.67 14.17
N GLU A 169 -6.85 36.25 13.14
CA GLU A 169 -6.23 36.46 11.83
C GLU A 169 -5.01 37.40 11.97
N LYS A 170 -5.11 38.44 12.79
CA LYS A 170 -3.98 39.35 13.08
C LYS A 170 -2.80 38.61 13.71
N LYS A 171 -3.04 37.72 14.67
CA LYS A 171 -1.98 36.89 15.27
C LYS A 171 -1.25 36.05 14.25
N LEU A 172 -1.99 35.39 13.32
CA LEU A 172 -1.40 34.58 12.27
C LEU A 172 -0.58 35.41 11.28
N VAL A 173 -1.06 36.59 10.93
CA VAL A 173 -0.33 37.55 10.08
C VAL A 173 0.94 38.05 10.78
N ASP A 174 0.86 38.41 12.07
CA ASP A 174 2.01 38.89 12.84
C ASP A 174 3.08 37.78 13.02
N GLU A 175 2.66 36.53 13.23
CA GLU A 175 3.56 35.38 13.31
C GLU A 175 4.28 35.12 11.96
N ALA A 176 3.57 35.19 10.85
CA ALA A 176 4.15 35.03 9.51
C ALA A 176 5.16 36.15 9.20
N ILE A 177 4.86 37.38 9.56
CA ILE A 177 5.78 38.53 9.39
C ILE A 177 7.01 38.35 10.31
N ALA A 178 6.84 37.88 11.55
CA ALA A 178 7.95 37.60 12.45
C ALA A 178 8.90 36.52 11.93
N GLN A 179 8.39 35.59 11.11
CA GLN A 179 9.17 34.57 10.43
C GLN A 179 9.84 35.07 9.13
N GLY A 180 9.66 36.35 8.78
CA GLY A 180 10.25 36.97 7.59
C GLY A 180 9.53 36.66 6.29
N GLN A 181 8.28 36.17 6.36
CA GLN A 181 7.42 35.94 5.21
C GLN A 181 6.72 37.26 4.80
N LYS A 182 6.37 37.36 3.52
CA LYS A 182 5.59 38.46 2.98
C LYS A 182 4.13 38.04 2.86
N ILE A 183 3.23 38.97 3.11
CA ILE A 183 1.79 38.76 2.96
C ILE A 183 1.32 39.33 1.64
N TYR A 184 0.70 38.49 0.82
CA TYR A 184 0.10 38.87 -0.45
C TYR A 184 -1.42 38.72 -0.37
N GLY A 185 -2.14 39.80 -0.74
CA GLY A 185 -3.60 39.73 -0.95
C GLY A 185 -3.86 39.38 -2.40
N ILE A 186 -4.65 38.33 -2.64
CA ILE A 186 -4.94 37.82 -3.97
C ILE A 186 -6.45 37.74 -4.15
N THR A 187 -6.94 38.27 -5.29
CA THR A 187 -8.32 38.13 -5.74
C THR A 187 -8.32 37.31 -7.03
N VAL A 188 -9.15 36.27 -7.06
CA VAL A 188 -9.30 35.36 -8.20
C VAL A 188 -10.71 35.50 -8.74
N THR A 189 -10.83 35.65 -10.06
CA THR A 189 -12.09 35.68 -10.77
C THR A 189 -12.22 34.40 -11.59
N VAL A 190 -13.27 33.64 -11.34
CA VAL A 190 -13.62 32.41 -12.05
C VAL A 190 -14.41 32.76 -13.31
N ALA A 191 -14.22 31.98 -14.38
CA ALA A 191 -14.95 32.18 -15.64
C ALA A 191 -16.48 32.08 -15.46
N SER A 192 -17.24 32.93 -16.15
CA SER A 192 -18.70 33.03 -16.00
C SER A 192 -19.48 31.78 -16.42
N ASP A 193 -18.85 30.87 -17.18
CA ASP A 193 -19.41 29.59 -17.66
C ASP A 193 -18.97 28.39 -16.79
N CYS A 194 -18.25 28.62 -15.70
CA CYS A 194 -17.81 27.59 -14.77
C CYS A 194 -19.02 27.03 -13.97
N LEU A 195 -19.21 25.71 -14.07
CA LEU A 195 -20.32 25.01 -13.40
C LEU A 195 -19.97 24.60 -11.95
N LEU A 196 -18.68 24.50 -11.60
CA LEU A 196 -18.19 24.04 -10.29
C LEU A 196 -17.22 25.08 -9.72
N LYS A 197 -17.75 26.20 -9.22
CA LYS A 197 -16.94 27.33 -8.74
C LYS A 197 -16.12 26.98 -7.49
N ALA A 198 -16.70 26.21 -6.55
CA ALA A 198 -16.02 25.76 -5.35
C ALA A 198 -14.80 24.86 -5.69
N ALA A 199 -14.96 23.95 -6.66
CA ALA A 199 -13.87 23.11 -7.12
C ALA A 199 -12.71 23.91 -7.71
N ARG A 200 -13.00 24.98 -8.45
CA ARG A 200 -11.94 25.87 -8.99
C ARG A 200 -11.24 26.66 -7.91
N ALA A 201 -12.02 27.19 -6.94
CA ALA A 201 -11.43 27.85 -5.78
C ALA A 201 -10.50 26.92 -5.01
N PHE A 202 -10.91 25.69 -4.77
CA PHE A 202 -10.09 24.67 -4.11
C PHE A 202 -8.78 24.38 -4.86
N LEU A 203 -8.82 24.19 -6.18
CA LEU A 203 -7.61 23.98 -6.98
C LEU A 203 -6.66 25.19 -6.93
N VAL A 204 -7.19 26.40 -6.87
CA VAL A 204 -6.38 27.61 -6.69
C VAL A 204 -5.72 27.62 -5.31
N PHE A 205 -6.47 27.31 -4.25
CA PHE A 205 -5.92 27.26 -2.89
C PHE A 205 -4.79 26.24 -2.81
N ARG A 206 -4.98 25.04 -3.32
CA ARG A 206 -3.97 24.00 -3.37
C ARG A 206 -2.71 24.45 -4.12
N ALA A 207 -2.85 25.01 -5.31
CA ALA A 207 -1.71 25.49 -6.09
C ALA A 207 -0.92 26.59 -5.36
N VAL A 208 -1.58 27.38 -4.52
CA VAL A 208 -0.97 28.44 -3.74
C VAL A 208 -0.37 27.92 -2.43
N GLU A 209 -0.98 26.94 -1.78
CA GLU A 209 -0.50 26.29 -0.55
C GLU A 209 0.83 25.56 -0.74
N GLU A 210 1.13 25.08 -1.94
CA GLU A 210 2.46 24.54 -2.27
C GLU A 210 3.59 25.59 -2.15
N MET A 211 3.26 26.88 -2.16
CA MET A 211 4.23 27.99 -2.16
C MET A 211 4.12 28.90 -0.95
N GLY A 212 3.07 28.78 -0.13
CA GLY A 212 2.85 29.61 1.05
C GLY A 212 1.64 29.14 1.86
N GLN A 213 1.43 29.74 3.02
CA GLN A 213 0.31 29.43 3.89
C GLN A 213 -0.80 30.46 3.69
N ILE A 214 -2.02 30.01 3.39
CA ILE A 214 -3.20 30.90 3.35
C ILE A 214 -3.63 31.20 4.78
N VAL A 215 -3.71 32.48 5.12
CA VAL A 215 -4.02 32.95 6.48
C VAL A 215 -5.43 33.51 6.63
N VAL A 216 -6.02 34.04 5.53
CA VAL A 216 -7.35 34.65 5.55
C VAL A 216 -8.08 34.32 4.25
N TYR A 217 -9.39 34.02 4.34
CA TYR A 217 -10.30 33.77 3.21
C TYR A 217 -11.44 34.82 3.21
N ARG A 218 -11.84 35.31 2.04
CA ARG A 218 -12.96 36.23 1.85
C ARG A 218 -13.72 35.91 0.54
N PRO A 219 -14.99 35.46 0.59
CA PRO A 219 -15.77 35.09 1.78
C PRO A 219 -15.08 34.02 2.65
N SER A 220 -15.68 33.61 3.75
CA SER A 220 -15.09 32.54 4.59
C SER A 220 -14.87 31.27 3.77
N SER A 221 -13.95 30.39 4.20
CA SER A 221 -13.70 29.12 3.48
C SER A 221 -15.00 28.32 3.30
N GLN A 222 -15.88 28.36 4.30
CA GLN A 222 -17.18 27.70 4.26
C GLN A 222 -18.15 28.31 3.25
N ASP A 223 -18.17 29.64 3.11
CA ASP A 223 -19.02 30.29 2.10
C ASP A 223 -18.49 30.05 0.68
N ILE A 224 -17.18 29.87 0.52
CA ILE A 224 -16.57 29.49 -0.76
C ILE A 224 -16.93 28.05 -1.11
N GLU A 225 -16.84 27.11 -0.16
CA GLU A 225 -17.25 25.71 -0.30
C GLU A 225 -18.75 25.57 -0.63
N ASP A 226 -19.60 26.39 0.02
CA ASP A 226 -21.04 26.44 -0.22
C ASP A 226 -21.42 27.20 -1.52
N GLU A 227 -20.44 27.62 -2.33
CA GLU A 227 -20.62 28.44 -3.55
C GLU A 227 -21.36 29.76 -3.29
N LYS A 228 -21.30 30.32 -2.07
CA LYS A 228 -21.93 31.59 -1.68
C LYS A 228 -21.11 32.82 -2.12
N PHE A 229 -20.49 32.74 -3.27
CA PHE A 229 -19.81 33.84 -3.94
C PHE A 229 -20.24 33.93 -5.41
N GLU A 230 -20.19 35.12 -5.98
CA GLU A 230 -20.67 35.31 -7.37
C GLU A 230 -19.67 34.72 -8.38
N LEU A 231 -18.58 35.42 -8.67
CA LEU A 231 -17.52 34.98 -9.59
C LEU A 231 -16.10 35.24 -9.06
N SER A 232 -15.99 35.94 -7.94
CA SER A 232 -14.68 36.29 -7.38
C SER A 232 -14.57 35.94 -5.89
N PHE A 233 -13.40 35.50 -5.49
CA PHE A 233 -13.04 35.30 -4.08
C PHE A 233 -11.62 35.85 -3.83
N SER A 234 -11.33 36.19 -2.60
CA SER A 234 -10.05 36.76 -2.19
C SER A 234 -9.45 36.00 -1.02
N PHE A 235 -8.14 35.98 -0.92
CA PHE A 235 -7.45 35.37 0.21
C PHE A 235 -6.10 36.03 0.47
N PHE A 236 -5.58 35.87 1.68
CA PHE A 236 -4.25 36.34 2.03
C PHE A 236 -3.33 35.14 2.18
N VAL A 237 -2.15 35.22 1.56
CA VAL A 237 -1.14 34.18 1.62
C VAL A 237 0.17 34.72 2.19
N ALA A 238 0.73 34.04 3.17
CA ALA A 238 2.04 34.27 3.72
C ALA A 238 3.06 33.40 2.97
N SER A 239 4.04 34.02 2.31
CA SER A 239 5.02 33.27 1.49
C SER A 239 6.39 33.95 1.48
N GLY A 240 7.43 33.14 1.32
CA GLY A 240 8.80 33.60 1.02
C GLY A 240 9.09 33.74 -0.48
N GLU A 241 8.17 33.25 -1.35
CA GLU A 241 8.32 33.31 -2.80
C GLU A 241 7.83 34.66 -3.37
N PRO A 242 8.33 35.07 -4.56
CA PRO A 242 7.89 36.30 -5.19
C PRO A 242 6.45 36.17 -5.71
N PHE A 243 5.70 37.28 -5.65
CA PHE A 243 4.28 37.35 -6.04
C PHE A 243 3.99 36.77 -7.43
N GLU A 244 4.87 37.01 -8.40
CA GLU A 244 4.67 36.56 -9.79
C GLU A 244 4.59 35.04 -9.91
N LYS A 245 5.27 34.30 -9.02
CA LYS A 245 5.18 32.83 -8.98
C LYS A 245 3.82 32.37 -8.48
N ILE A 246 3.34 32.98 -7.40
CA ILE A 246 2.05 32.65 -6.77
C ILE A 246 0.92 33.00 -7.72
N GLN A 247 0.98 34.18 -8.32
CA GLN A 247 0.00 34.60 -9.33
C GLN A 247 -0.08 33.66 -10.53
N LYS A 248 1.09 33.20 -11.01
CA LYS A 248 1.15 32.26 -12.12
C LYS A 248 0.52 30.92 -11.76
N ALA A 249 0.82 30.38 -10.58
CA ALA A 249 0.26 29.11 -10.14
C ALA A 249 -1.27 29.16 -9.99
N ALA A 250 -1.80 30.27 -9.45
CA ALA A 250 -3.24 30.50 -9.39
C ALA A 250 -3.87 30.65 -10.78
N ALA A 251 -3.17 31.30 -11.72
CA ALA A 251 -3.64 31.53 -13.09
C ALA A 251 -3.54 30.28 -14.00
N ASP A 252 -2.63 29.34 -13.68
CA ASP A 252 -2.48 28.09 -14.44
C ASP A 252 -3.66 27.10 -14.20
N VAL A 253 -4.51 27.36 -13.22
CA VAL A 253 -5.74 26.59 -12.98
C VAL A 253 -6.77 26.89 -14.08
N SER A 254 -7.35 25.84 -14.67
CA SER A 254 -8.33 25.96 -15.74
C SER A 254 -9.60 26.69 -15.27
N GLU A 255 -10.27 27.44 -16.17
CA GLU A 255 -11.50 28.22 -15.91
C GLU A 255 -11.33 29.39 -14.90
N ILE A 256 -10.07 29.81 -14.65
CA ILE A 256 -9.78 31.09 -14.01
C ILE A 256 -9.63 32.17 -15.08
N GLU A 257 -10.44 33.21 -14.97
CA GLU A 257 -10.43 34.32 -15.92
C GLU A 257 -9.35 35.36 -15.58
N LYS A 258 -9.16 35.62 -14.27
CA LYS A 258 -8.26 36.69 -13.83
C LYS A 258 -7.74 36.43 -12.42
N VAL A 259 -6.45 36.74 -12.20
CA VAL A 259 -5.81 36.71 -10.88
C VAL A 259 -5.13 38.06 -10.66
N GLU A 260 -5.59 38.80 -9.67
CA GLU A 260 -5.04 40.09 -9.26
C GLU A 260 -4.56 40.02 -7.81
N GLY A 261 -3.57 40.79 -7.47
CA GLY A 261 -3.11 40.85 -6.07
C GLY A 261 -1.94 41.81 -5.88
N ARG A 262 -1.60 42.06 -4.63
CA ARG A 262 -0.50 42.94 -4.24
C ARG A 262 0.11 42.51 -2.91
N GLU A 263 1.33 42.94 -2.65
CA GLU A 263 1.97 42.83 -1.33
C GLU A 263 1.25 43.77 -0.34
N LEU A 264 0.84 43.26 0.81
CA LEU A 264 0.17 44.00 1.86
C LEU A 264 1.15 44.40 2.94
N THR A 265 1.25 45.68 3.22
CA THR A 265 2.16 46.24 4.22
C THR A 265 1.47 46.89 5.39
N THR A 266 0.15 47.14 5.31
CA THR A 266 -0.67 47.76 6.35
C THR A 266 -1.99 47.01 6.53
N PHE A 267 -2.37 46.77 7.78
CA PHE A 267 -3.60 46.03 8.14
C PHE A 267 -4.40 46.86 9.15
N HIS A 268 -5.72 46.91 9.00
CA HIS A 268 -6.64 47.49 9.97
C HIS A 268 -7.29 46.39 10.80
N VAL A 269 -7.54 46.65 12.08
CA VAL A 269 -8.17 45.74 13.05
C VAL A 269 -9.54 46.26 13.42
N GLU A 270 -10.52 45.37 13.55
CA GLU A 270 -11.86 45.67 13.99
C GLU A 270 -11.82 46.36 15.37
N GLY A 271 -12.18 47.67 15.44
CA GLY A 271 -12.25 48.43 16.68
C GLY A 271 -11.17 49.50 16.88
N GLU A 272 -10.21 49.74 15.99
CA GLU A 272 -9.28 50.88 16.07
C GLU A 272 -9.74 52.05 15.18
N GLU A 273 -9.89 53.26 15.76
CA GLU A 273 -10.18 54.47 14.99
C GLU A 273 -8.98 54.86 14.08
N PRO A 274 -9.23 55.29 12.83
CA PRO A 274 -8.15 55.61 11.88
C PRO A 274 -7.36 56.85 12.34
N PRO A 275 -6.01 56.86 12.22
CA PRO A 275 -5.21 58.05 12.52
C PRO A 275 -5.43 59.12 11.43
N LYS A 276 -5.72 60.34 11.88
CA LYS A 276 -5.85 61.51 11.02
C LYS A 276 -4.56 61.82 10.29
N GLN A 277 -4.69 61.96 8.95
CA GLN A 277 -3.64 62.43 8.05
C GLN A 277 -3.24 63.85 8.39
N GLU A 278 -1.94 64.09 8.62
CA GLU A 278 -1.28 65.41 8.46
C GLU A 278 -0.49 65.41 7.16
N GLU A 279 -0.87 66.34 6.29
CA GLU A 279 -0.15 66.75 5.07
C GLU A 279 1.15 67.46 5.48
N GLU A 280 2.33 67.10 4.94
CA GLU A 280 3.38 68.08 4.60
C GLU A 280 4.36 67.51 3.53
N ALA A 281 4.26 68.11 2.40
CA ALA A 281 5.21 68.76 1.48
C ALA A 281 6.58 68.08 1.18
N THR A 282 6.76 67.82 -0.09
CA THR A 282 8.03 67.58 -0.79
C THR A 282 8.99 68.77 -0.74
N PRO A 283 10.34 68.62 -0.89
CA PRO A 283 10.92 68.75 -2.22
C PRO A 283 12.15 67.86 -2.58
N LYS A 284 12.18 67.51 -3.82
CA LYS A 284 13.18 67.34 -4.88
C LYS A 284 14.70 67.21 -4.59
N ALA A 285 15.24 66.20 -5.26
CA ALA A 285 16.44 66.18 -6.12
C ALA A 285 17.82 66.14 -5.45
N ASP A 286 18.65 65.13 -5.70
CA ASP A 286 19.67 65.10 -6.76
C ASP A 286 20.48 63.78 -6.71
N THR A 287 20.74 63.24 -7.87
CA THR A 287 21.72 62.19 -8.19
C THR A 287 23.10 62.85 -8.38
N PRO A 288 24.24 62.19 -8.57
CA PRO A 288 24.57 60.78 -8.84
C PRO A 288 25.95 60.27 -8.31
N ALA A 289 26.21 58.99 -8.65
CA ALA A 289 27.53 58.40 -9.00
C ALA A 289 28.44 57.91 -7.85
N GLU A 290 28.95 56.75 -7.78
CA GLU A 290 29.99 56.02 -8.51
C GLU A 290 30.48 54.81 -7.71
N ALA A 291 30.68 53.72 -8.37
CA ALA A 291 31.43 52.58 -7.88
C ALA A 291 32.95 52.89 -7.92
N PRO A 292 33.82 52.18 -7.20
CA PRO A 292 34.50 51.06 -7.83
C PRO A 292 34.97 49.87 -6.97
N LYS A 293 34.96 48.73 -7.63
CA LYS A 293 35.92 47.61 -7.75
C LYS A 293 37.00 47.33 -6.67
N ALA A 294 36.93 46.00 -6.30
CA ALA A 294 38.03 45.01 -6.33
C ALA A 294 39.20 45.05 -5.33
N GLY A 295 39.47 43.90 -4.76
CA GLY A 295 40.76 43.58 -4.13
C GLY A 295 40.80 42.21 -3.47
N LYS A 296 41.60 41.36 -4.06
CA LYS A 296 41.97 39.98 -3.72
C LYS A 296 42.81 39.84 -2.47
N ALA A 297 42.81 38.62 -1.97
CA ALA A 297 43.93 37.76 -1.52
C ALA A 297 43.98 37.49 0.00
N GLN A 298 43.87 36.25 0.31
CA GLN A 298 44.84 35.19 0.65
C GLN A 298 45.34 35.15 2.11
N ASP A 299 45.15 33.97 2.61
CA ASP A 299 46.02 33.10 3.43
C ASP A 299 46.19 33.33 4.95
N ASP A 300 45.96 32.34 5.67
CA ASP A 300 46.77 31.39 6.43
C ASP A 300 46.32 31.15 7.90
N LYS A 301 46.10 29.85 8.13
CA LYS A 301 46.43 28.95 9.26
C LYS A 301 46.14 29.30 10.73
N ALA A 302 45.54 28.37 11.32
CA ALA A 302 45.92 27.51 12.44
C ALA A 302 44.96 27.45 13.65
N SER A 303 44.41 26.25 13.81
CA SER A 303 44.31 25.42 15.04
C SER A 303 43.71 25.98 16.33
N ALA A 304 42.56 25.45 16.72
CA ALA A 304 42.35 24.87 18.06
C ALA A 304 41.05 24.03 18.09
N LYS A 305 41.16 22.84 18.67
CA LYS A 305 40.10 21.89 18.94
C LYS A 305 39.17 22.39 20.05
N GLU A 306 37.88 22.35 19.84
CA GLU A 306 36.91 22.13 20.93
C GLU A 306 35.72 21.34 20.42
N ALA A 307 35.26 20.40 21.26
CA ALA A 307 34.28 19.40 20.98
C ALA A 307 32.88 19.99 20.83
N GLN A 308 32.21 19.71 19.71
CA GLN A 308 30.78 19.98 19.51
C GLN A 308 30.00 18.68 19.43
N LYS A 309 28.90 18.64 20.19
CA LYS A 309 27.83 17.64 20.14
C LYS A 309 27.21 17.59 18.74
N PRO A 310 26.71 16.44 18.29
CA PRO A 310 26.12 16.32 16.96
C PRO A 310 24.77 17.07 16.89
N ALA A 311 24.70 18.03 15.99
CA ALA A 311 23.46 18.64 15.57
C ALA A 311 22.72 17.72 14.62
N VAL A 312 21.46 17.51 14.90
CA VAL A 312 20.52 16.79 14.03
C VAL A 312 20.34 17.63 12.76
N HIS A 313 20.86 17.14 11.66
CA HIS A 313 20.57 17.70 10.35
C HIS A 313 19.17 17.26 9.90
N HIS A 314 18.20 18.16 9.94
CA HIS A 314 17.00 18.04 9.13
C HIS A 314 17.43 18.06 7.65
N LYS A 315 17.33 16.91 6.99
CA LYS A 315 17.41 16.82 5.53
C LYS A 315 16.21 17.56 4.96
N LYS A 316 16.44 18.59 4.14
CA LYS A 316 15.42 19.17 3.27
C LYS A 316 14.81 18.05 2.43
N PRO A 317 13.48 18.00 2.28
CA PRO A 317 12.86 17.05 1.37
C PRO A 317 13.36 17.35 -0.05
N THR A 318 14.05 16.40 -0.63
CA THR A 318 14.32 16.38 -2.08
C THR A 318 12.97 16.14 -2.74
N THR A 319 12.46 17.10 -3.49
CA THR A 319 11.31 16.91 -4.37
C THR A 319 11.64 15.78 -5.34
N SER A 320 11.16 14.58 -5.04
CA SER A 320 11.19 13.46 -5.96
C SER A 320 10.24 13.81 -7.12
N ARG A 321 10.76 13.84 -8.34
CA ARG A 321 9.93 13.94 -9.53
C ARG A 321 9.23 12.61 -9.71
N THR A 322 8.04 12.47 -9.15
CA THR A 322 7.17 11.33 -9.36
C THR A 322 6.39 11.52 -10.67
N VAL A 323 6.30 10.47 -11.47
CA VAL A 323 5.47 10.42 -12.67
C VAL A 323 4.37 9.41 -12.39
N ARG A 324 3.12 9.85 -12.38
CA ARG A 324 1.96 8.95 -12.28
C ARG A 324 1.81 8.20 -13.60
N VAL A 325 1.79 6.89 -13.55
CA VAL A 325 1.57 6.00 -14.69
C VAL A 325 0.33 5.17 -14.41
N ASP A 326 -0.57 5.14 -15.37
CA ASP A 326 -1.76 4.32 -15.36
C ASP A 326 -1.40 2.83 -15.29
N ILE A 327 -2.02 2.10 -14.37
CA ILE A 327 -1.74 0.69 -14.10
C ILE A 327 -2.07 -0.18 -15.29
N GLU A 328 -3.18 0.08 -15.98
CA GLU A 328 -3.59 -0.66 -17.17
C GLU A 328 -2.54 -0.56 -18.29
N LYS A 329 -1.85 0.58 -18.40
CA LYS A 329 -0.75 0.76 -19.36
C LYS A 329 0.49 -0.03 -18.98
N LEU A 330 0.79 -0.17 -17.68
CA LEU A 330 1.88 -1.03 -17.20
C LEU A 330 1.56 -2.51 -17.45
N ASP A 331 0.34 -2.95 -17.20
CA ASP A 331 -0.09 -4.32 -17.47
C ASP A 331 -0.08 -4.63 -18.97
N MET A 332 -0.48 -3.68 -19.81
CA MET A 332 -0.37 -3.80 -21.27
C MET A 332 1.08 -3.94 -21.71
N LEU A 333 2.00 -3.13 -21.13
CA LEU A 333 3.42 -3.21 -21.42
C LEU A 333 4.00 -4.57 -21.00
N MET A 334 3.62 -5.10 -19.83
CA MET A 334 4.01 -6.42 -19.37
C MET A 334 3.54 -7.53 -20.31
N ASN A 335 2.29 -7.44 -20.81
CA ASN A 335 1.78 -8.39 -21.80
C ASN A 335 2.60 -8.33 -23.10
N GLN A 336 2.96 -7.14 -23.60
CA GLN A 336 3.81 -7.00 -24.79
C GLN A 336 5.21 -7.58 -24.58
N VAL A 337 5.81 -7.41 -23.41
CA VAL A 337 7.10 -8.02 -23.06
C VAL A 337 6.98 -9.55 -23.03
N SER A 338 5.89 -10.08 -22.48
CA SER A 338 5.62 -11.53 -22.47
C SER A 338 5.48 -12.08 -23.90
N GLU A 339 4.79 -11.37 -24.79
CA GLU A 339 4.69 -11.74 -26.22
C GLU A 339 6.06 -11.70 -26.92
N LEU A 340 6.90 -10.71 -26.56
CA LEU A 340 8.26 -10.64 -27.10
C LEU A 340 9.12 -11.82 -26.64
N ILE A 341 8.97 -12.29 -25.41
CA ILE A 341 9.64 -13.50 -24.90
C ILE A 341 9.18 -14.73 -25.67
N ILE A 342 7.87 -14.87 -25.93
CA ILE A 342 7.32 -15.97 -26.73
C ILE A 342 7.88 -15.96 -28.15
N ALA A 343 7.91 -14.79 -28.82
CA ALA A 343 8.47 -14.64 -30.15
C ALA A 343 9.98 -14.96 -30.19
N LYS A 344 10.74 -14.53 -29.16
CA LYS A 344 12.15 -14.92 -28.98
C LYS A 344 12.28 -16.43 -28.87
N ASN A 345 11.48 -17.09 -28.04
CA ASN A 345 11.53 -18.55 -27.87
C ASN A 345 11.21 -19.28 -29.17
N SER A 346 10.30 -18.78 -29.99
CA SER A 346 10.01 -19.28 -31.32
C SER A 346 11.26 -19.24 -32.25
N LEU A 347 11.97 -18.10 -32.26
CA LEU A 347 13.18 -17.94 -33.01
C LEU A 347 14.30 -18.91 -32.56
N VAL A 348 14.43 -19.13 -31.23
CA VAL A 348 15.39 -20.10 -30.67
C VAL A 348 15.05 -21.52 -31.13
N ALA A 349 13.78 -21.91 -31.04
CA ALA A 349 13.33 -23.26 -31.49
C ALA A 349 13.56 -23.51 -32.98
N MET A 350 13.26 -22.52 -33.82
CA MET A 350 13.53 -22.59 -35.25
C MET A 350 15.03 -22.70 -35.57
N SER A 351 15.89 -22.06 -34.82
CA SER A 351 17.35 -22.10 -34.95
C SER A 351 17.94 -23.49 -34.66
N GLY A 352 17.34 -24.25 -33.75
CA GLY A 352 17.79 -25.60 -33.37
C GLY A 352 17.46 -26.69 -34.40
N SER A 353 16.45 -26.48 -35.27
CA SER A 353 15.95 -27.46 -36.21
C SER A 353 16.72 -27.50 -37.56
N ASP A 354 17.44 -26.44 -37.95
CA ASP A 354 18.16 -26.36 -39.23
C ASP A 354 19.61 -26.85 -39.10
N GLY A 355 19.78 -28.16 -39.13
CA GLY A 355 21.06 -28.88 -39.00
C GLY A 355 22.03 -28.77 -40.18
N SER A 356 21.93 -27.78 -41.09
CA SER A 356 22.84 -27.72 -42.26
C SER A 356 23.29 -26.30 -42.61
N ASN A 357 24.64 -26.17 -42.58
CA ASN A 357 25.51 -25.15 -43.18
C ASN A 357 25.96 -23.97 -42.32
N GLY A 358 27.26 -23.86 -42.23
CA GLY A 358 28.25 -22.91 -41.68
C GLY A 358 27.95 -21.41 -41.54
N ASN A 359 26.71 -20.96 -41.65
CA ASN A 359 26.30 -19.55 -41.45
C ASN A 359 25.58 -19.33 -40.11
N ASN A 360 25.44 -20.38 -39.28
CA ASN A 360 24.60 -20.33 -38.05
C ASN A 360 25.26 -19.62 -36.90
N GLN A 361 26.60 -19.45 -36.85
CA GLN A 361 27.25 -18.86 -35.68
C GLN A 361 26.84 -17.40 -35.48
N SER A 362 26.78 -16.60 -36.56
CA SER A 362 26.33 -15.20 -36.47
C SER A 362 24.85 -15.08 -36.10
N PHE A 363 24.02 -16.05 -36.51
CA PHE A 363 22.60 -16.08 -36.16
C PHE A 363 22.41 -16.44 -34.69
N HIS A 364 23.15 -17.43 -34.17
CA HIS A 364 23.13 -17.76 -32.73
C HIS A 364 23.59 -16.59 -31.85
N GLU A 365 24.67 -15.89 -32.26
CA GLU A 365 25.13 -14.69 -31.55
C GLU A 365 24.06 -13.58 -31.49
N GLN A 366 23.28 -13.42 -32.56
CA GLN A 366 22.17 -12.45 -32.59
C GLN A 366 20.99 -12.90 -31.72
N ILE A 367 20.69 -14.19 -31.64
CA ILE A 367 19.68 -14.73 -30.75
C ILE A 367 20.09 -14.55 -29.28
N GLU A 368 21.31 -14.88 -28.90
CA GLU A 368 21.83 -14.64 -27.54
C GLU A 368 21.80 -13.14 -27.17
N TYR A 369 22.10 -12.29 -28.14
CA TYR A 369 22.00 -10.84 -27.94
C TYR A 369 20.54 -10.39 -27.71
N LEU A 370 19.61 -10.93 -28.52
CA LEU A 370 18.18 -10.66 -28.38
C LEU A 370 17.66 -11.15 -27.00
N GLU A 371 18.07 -12.34 -26.58
CA GLU A 371 17.72 -12.90 -25.27
C GLU A 371 18.16 -11.99 -24.15
N ARG A 372 19.42 -11.53 -24.16
CA ARG A 372 19.93 -10.59 -23.15
C ARG A 372 19.15 -9.27 -23.11
N ILE A 373 18.80 -8.71 -24.27
CA ILE A 373 18.03 -7.46 -24.34
C ILE A 373 16.62 -7.67 -23.83
N THR A 374 15.97 -8.78 -24.19
CA THR A 374 14.61 -9.09 -23.76
C THR A 374 14.55 -9.28 -22.25
N THR A 375 15.53 -9.99 -21.66
CA THR A 375 15.64 -10.16 -20.21
C THR A 375 15.85 -8.81 -19.49
N ASN A 376 16.77 -7.97 -19.98
CA ASN A 376 17.00 -6.65 -19.42
C ASN A 376 15.77 -5.73 -19.53
N LEU A 377 15.03 -5.83 -20.64
CA LEU A 377 13.77 -5.08 -20.83
C LEU A 377 12.72 -5.53 -19.83
N HIS A 378 12.54 -6.85 -19.68
CA HIS A 378 11.63 -7.43 -18.70
C HIS A 378 11.96 -6.97 -17.29
N GLU A 379 13.22 -7.07 -16.86
CA GLU A 379 13.66 -6.60 -15.55
C GLU A 379 13.39 -5.09 -15.35
N SER A 380 13.62 -4.27 -16.38
CA SER A 380 13.39 -2.82 -16.32
C SER A 380 11.91 -2.49 -16.16
N VAL A 381 11.04 -3.17 -16.91
CA VAL A 381 9.58 -2.98 -16.84
C VAL A 381 9.05 -3.46 -15.49
N MET A 382 9.53 -4.63 -15.01
CA MET A 382 9.17 -5.13 -13.68
C MET A 382 9.56 -4.16 -12.58
N LYS A 383 10.76 -3.58 -12.66
CA LYS A 383 11.21 -2.60 -11.67
C LYS A 383 10.33 -1.35 -11.59
N VAL A 384 9.75 -0.92 -12.71
CA VAL A 384 8.78 0.20 -12.73
C VAL A 384 7.43 -0.19 -12.08
N ARG A 385 7.08 -1.49 -12.11
CA ARG A 385 5.85 -2.02 -11.53
C ARG A 385 5.93 -2.32 -10.02
N MET A 386 7.15 -2.35 -9.47
CA MET A 386 7.35 -2.63 -8.06
C MET A 386 6.81 -1.51 -7.18
N VAL A 387 6.20 -1.89 -6.07
CA VAL A 387 5.68 -0.99 -5.04
C VAL A 387 6.23 -1.40 -3.67
N PRO A 388 6.44 -0.45 -2.75
CA PRO A 388 6.87 -0.75 -1.39
C PRO A 388 5.82 -1.60 -0.66
N ILE A 389 6.28 -2.52 0.20
CA ILE A 389 5.39 -3.35 1.03
C ILE A 389 4.64 -2.51 2.08
N GLU A 390 5.08 -1.28 2.32
CA GLU A 390 4.44 -0.28 3.18
C GLU A 390 2.95 -0.16 2.91
N SER A 391 2.53 -0.16 1.63
CA SER A 391 1.12 -0.08 1.21
C SER A 391 0.20 -1.16 1.82
N VAL A 392 0.76 -2.30 2.22
CA VAL A 392 0.02 -3.39 2.89
C VAL A 392 0.22 -3.34 4.39
N THR A 393 1.42 -2.96 4.86
CA THR A 393 1.76 -3.02 6.29
C THR A 393 1.13 -1.90 7.11
N GLN A 394 0.80 -0.77 6.50
CA GLN A 394 0.20 0.40 7.15
C GLN A 394 -1.07 0.09 7.98
N LYS A 395 -1.87 -0.88 7.57
CA LYS A 395 -3.09 -1.29 8.30
C LYS A 395 -2.83 -2.19 9.54
N TYR A 396 -1.64 -2.79 9.65
CA TYR A 396 -1.37 -3.78 10.69
C TYR A 396 -1.22 -3.20 12.11
N PRO A 397 -0.59 -2.02 12.32
CA PRO A 397 -0.50 -1.42 13.65
C PRO A 397 -1.87 -1.23 14.31
N ARG A 398 -2.84 -0.72 13.54
CA ARG A 398 -4.23 -0.57 13.99
C ARG A 398 -4.86 -1.93 14.34
N MET A 399 -4.70 -2.93 13.47
CA MET A 399 -5.22 -4.27 13.71
C MET A 399 -4.65 -4.87 15.01
N ILE A 400 -3.35 -4.75 15.26
CA ILE A 400 -2.69 -5.26 16.48
C ILE A 400 -3.19 -4.52 17.72
N ARG A 401 -3.41 -3.20 17.64
CA ARG A 401 -4.03 -2.41 18.71
C ARG A 401 -5.42 -2.95 19.09
N ASP A 402 -6.27 -3.19 18.10
CA ASP A 402 -7.63 -3.70 18.35
C ASP A 402 -7.61 -5.14 18.91
N LEU A 403 -6.70 -5.98 18.43
CA LEU A 403 -6.46 -7.31 18.99
C LEU A 403 -5.92 -7.23 20.44
N SER A 404 -5.02 -6.29 20.74
CA SER A 404 -4.50 -6.06 22.09
C SER A 404 -5.63 -5.80 23.09
N ARG A 405 -6.58 -4.97 22.71
CA ARG A 405 -7.78 -4.67 23.53
C ARG A 405 -8.73 -5.86 23.65
N THR A 406 -9.06 -6.49 22.52
CA THR A 406 -10.01 -7.62 22.48
C THR A 406 -9.49 -8.82 23.27
N LEU A 407 -8.19 -9.13 23.17
CA LEU A 407 -7.54 -10.23 23.85
C LEU A 407 -7.07 -9.88 25.27
N ASN A 408 -7.15 -8.61 25.67
CA ASN A 408 -6.63 -8.08 26.94
C ASN A 408 -5.14 -8.44 27.17
N LYS A 409 -4.33 -8.35 26.09
CA LYS A 409 -2.90 -8.59 26.11
C LYS A 409 -2.17 -7.33 25.72
N LYS A 410 -1.14 -6.94 26.48
CA LYS A 410 -0.26 -5.82 26.09
C LYS A 410 0.71 -6.31 25.04
N MET A 411 0.63 -5.72 23.85
CA MET A 411 1.48 -6.07 22.72
C MET A 411 1.84 -4.85 21.87
N GLU A 412 2.99 -4.94 21.23
CA GLU A 412 3.47 -3.94 20.27
C GLU A 412 3.87 -4.62 18.96
N LEU A 413 3.75 -3.90 17.86
CA LEU A 413 4.18 -4.33 16.53
C LEU A 413 5.39 -3.52 16.10
N VAL A 414 6.47 -4.21 15.74
CA VAL A 414 7.69 -3.61 15.18
C VAL A 414 7.79 -4.00 13.72
N ILE A 415 7.71 -3.03 12.82
CA ILE A 415 7.85 -3.25 11.38
C ILE A 415 9.20 -2.69 10.94
N THR A 416 9.91 -3.44 10.09
CA THR A 416 11.20 -3.03 9.53
C THR A 416 11.28 -3.44 8.06
N GLY A 417 11.89 -2.57 7.22
CA GLY A 417 12.05 -2.82 5.79
C GLY A 417 10.77 -2.60 4.99
N GLU A 418 9.95 -1.65 5.39
CA GLU A 418 8.70 -1.26 4.70
C GLU A 418 8.97 -0.69 3.30
N ASP A 419 10.17 -0.18 3.07
CA ASP A 419 10.70 0.29 1.79
C ASP A 419 11.07 -0.84 0.81
N THR A 420 10.93 -2.12 1.23
CA THR A 420 11.21 -3.26 0.35
C THR A 420 10.21 -3.31 -0.80
N GLU A 421 10.72 -3.20 -2.01
CA GLU A 421 9.90 -3.22 -3.23
C GLU A 421 9.52 -4.65 -3.63
N LEU A 422 8.28 -4.84 -4.06
CA LEU A 422 7.72 -6.11 -4.51
C LEU A 422 6.73 -5.86 -5.66
N ASP A 423 6.54 -6.84 -6.53
CA ASP A 423 5.54 -6.71 -7.60
C ASP A 423 4.15 -6.41 -7.04
N ARG A 424 3.44 -5.46 -7.68
CA ARG A 424 2.12 -5.00 -7.21
C ARG A 424 1.12 -6.13 -7.03
N THR A 425 1.04 -7.07 -7.96
CA THR A 425 0.11 -8.21 -7.85
C THR A 425 0.41 -9.11 -6.66
N VAL A 426 1.70 -9.22 -6.31
CA VAL A 426 2.13 -9.96 -5.12
C VAL A 426 1.76 -9.19 -3.86
N VAL A 427 1.97 -7.87 -3.85
CA VAL A 427 1.61 -6.99 -2.73
C VAL A 427 0.12 -7.05 -2.45
N ASP A 428 -0.73 -6.97 -3.48
CA ASP A 428 -2.19 -7.03 -3.34
C ASP A 428 -2.68 -8.37 -2.77
N GLN A 429 -1.99 -9.48 -3.06
CA GLN A 429 -2.39 -10.81 -2.64
C GLN A 429 -1.73 -11.31 -1.34
N ILE A 430 -0.56 -10.78 -0.98
CA ILE A 430 0.17 -11.22 0.24
C ILE A 430 -0.45 -10.64 1.52
N GLY A 431 -1.25 -9.59 1.41
CA GLY A 431 -1.85 -8.88 2.55
C GLY A 431 -2.62 -9.79 3.49
N ASP A 432 -3.51 -10.63 2.97
CA ASP A 432 -4.32 -11.55 3.75
C ASP A 432 -3.49 -12.65 4.44
N PRO A 433 -2.55 -13.36 3.77
CA PRO A 433 -1.60 -14.25 4.42
C PRO A 433 -0.83 -13.62 5.58
N LEU A 434 -0.26 -12.42 5.38
CA LEU A 434 0.49 -11.73 6.43
C LEU A 434 -0.39 -11.32 7.61
N GLN A 435 -1.59 -10.79 7.32
CA GLN A 435 -2.57 -10.45 8.35
C GLN A 435 -2.93 -11.68 9.21
N HIS A 436 -3.08 -12.84 8.58
CA HIS A 436 -3.39 -14.08 9.30
C HIS A 436 -2.23 -14.54 10.18
N LEU A 437 -0.98 -14.43 9.71
CA LEU A 437 0.22 -14.74 10.52
C LEU A 437 0.33 -13.82 11.72
N LEU A 438 0.15 -12.51 11.54
CA LEU A 438 0.17 -11.52 12.63
C LEU A 438 -0.92 -11.79 13.66
N ARG A 439 -2.14 -12.13 13.20
CA ARG A 439 -3.24 -12.52 14.09
C ARG A 439 -2.94 -13.76 14.88
N ASN A 440 -2.31 -14.77 14.28
CA ASN A 440 -1.89 -15.99 14.96
C ASN A 440 -0.84 -15.70 16.03
N SER A 441 0.11 -14.82 15.75
CA SER A 441 1.11 -14.37 16.72
C SER A 441 0.45 -13.66 17.92
N ALA A 442 -0.53 -12.79 17.67
CA ALA A 442 -1.26 -12.06 18.72
C ALA A 442 -2.15 -13.00 19.58
N ASP A 443 -2.94 -13.88 18.95
CA ASP A 443 -3.92 -14.72 19.65
C ASP A 443 -3.25 -15.91 20.32
N HIS A 444 -2.46 -16.66 19.58
CA HIS A 444 -1.91 -17.95 20.00
C HIS A 444 -0.41 -17.92 20.35
N GLY A 445 0.36 -17.02 19.76
CA GLY A 445 1.80 -16.87 20.00
C GLY A 445 2.06 -16.25 21.36
N LEU A 446 1.54 -15.07 21.63
CA LEU A 446 1.76 -14.34 22.87
C LEU A 446 0.95 -14.92 24.04
N GLU A 447 1.60 -15.01 25.20
CA GLU A 447 0.98 -15.38 26.48
C GLU A 447 0.18 -14.18 27.07
N SER A 448 -0.65 -14.46 28.09
CA SER A 448 -1.25 -13.39 28.90
C SER A 448 -0.19 -12.62 29.68
N ASN A 449 -0.46 -11.36 30.01
CA ASN A 449 0.47 -10.47 30.71
C ASN A 449 0.99 -11.09 32.02
N GLU A 450 0.11 -11.78 32.75
CA GLU A 450 0.44 -12.46 34.02
C GLU A 450 1.46 -13.60 33.81
N VAL A 451 1.21 -14.46 32.82
CA VAL A 451 2.08 -15.59 32.49
C VAL A 451 3.45 -15.12 31.98
N ARG A 452 3.49 -13.99 31.24
CA ARG A 452 4.75 -13.42 30.77
C ARG A 452 5.62 -12.98 31.96
N LEU A 453 5.02 -12.25 32.91
CA LEU A 453 5.72 -11.80 34.12
C LEU A 453 6.20 -12.99 34.98
N GLU A 454 5.39 -14.03 35.14
CA GLU A 454 5.79 -15.26 35.85
C GLU A 454 7.01 -15.96 35.22
N ARG A 455 7.15 -15.88 33.89
CA ARG A 455 8.27 -16.43 33.12
C ARG A 455 9.47 -15.49 33.03
N GLY A 456 9.39 -14.30 33.61
CA GLY A 456 10.46 -13.30 33.59
C GLY A 456 10.63 -12.58 32.26
N LYS A 457 9.58 -12.59 31.39
CA LYS A 457 9.51 -11.82 30.15
C LYS A 457 8.96 -10.41 30.42
N PRO A 458 9.22 -9.44 29.50
CA PRO A 458 8.56 -8.12 29.56
C PRO A 458 7.03 -8.27 29.53
N GLU A 459 6.32 -7.38 30.21
CA GLU A 459 4.85 -7.40 30.25
C GLU A 459 4.26 -7.19 28.86
N VAL A 460 4.86 -6.30 28.06
CA VAL A 460 4.50 -6.07 26.66
C VAL A 460 5.11 -7.16 25.80
N GLY A 461 4.27 -7.86 25.01
CA GLY A 461 4.71 -8.83 24.01
C GLY A 461 5.08 -8.12 22.72
N THR A 462 6.15 -8.57 22.06
CA THR A 462 6.60 -8.00 20.80
C THR A 462 6.24 -8.92 19.65
N ILE A 463 5.51 -8.39 18.68
CA ILE A 463 5.27 -8.99 17.37
C ILE A 463 6.13 -8.20 16.38
N PHE A 464 6.77 -8.88 15.44
CA PHE A 464 7.60 -8.22 14.45
C PHE A 464 7.28 -8.68 13.03
N LEU A 465 7.40 -7.74 12.11
CA LEU A 465 7.39 -7.97 10.67
C LEU A 465 8.68 -7.35 10.11
N ASN A 466 9.50 -8.17 9.45
CA ASN A 466 10.75 -7.72 8.86
C ASN A 466 10.82 -8.17 7.41
N ALA A 467 10.87 -7.21 6.46
CA ALA A 467 11.00 -7.47 5.05
C ALA A 467 12.38 -7.04 4.55
N TYR A 468 12.97 -7.84 3.66
CA TYR A 468 14.22 -7.51 3.00
C TYR A 468 14.42 -8.35 1.74
N GLN A 469 15.24 -7.84 0.83
CA GLN A 469 15.61 -8.55 -0.39
C GLN A 469 16.82 -9.47 -0.13
N GLU A 470 16.72 -10.72 -0.58
CA GLU A 470 17.80 -11.70 -0.56
C GLU A 470 17.99 -12.31 -1.95
N GLY A 471 18.96 -11.79 -2.71
CA GLY A 471 19.17 -12.17 -4.10
C GLY A 471 17.99 -11.84 -5.00
N ASN A 472 17.37 -12.83 -5.61
CA ASN A 472 16.19 -12.67 -6.48
C ASN A 472 14.86 -12.92 -5.74
N ASN A 473 14.89 -12.95 -4.40
CA ASN A 473 13.71 -13.16 -3.59
C ASN A 473 13.52 -12.01 -2.60
N VAL A 474 12.28 -11.76 -2.22
CA VAL A 474 11.93 -10.99 -1.03
C VAL A 474 11.64 -11.96 0.10
N VAL A 475 12.24 -11.72 1.25
CA VAL A 475 12.03 -12.49 2.46
C VAL A 475 11.26 -11.64 3.44
N ILE A 476 10.09 -12.13 3.87
CA ILE A 476 9.26 -11.48 4.89
C ILE A 476 9.23 -12.39 6.11
N LYS A 477 9.69 -11.89 7.24
CA LYS A 477 9.65 -12.60 8.52
C LYS A 477 8.58 -12.00 9.40
N VAL A 478 7.63 -12.82 9.82
CA VAL A 478 6.59 -12.46 10.80
C VAL A 478 6.78 -13.33 12.02
N GLY A 479 6.88 -12.75 13.19
CA GLY A 479 7.10 -13.54 14.38
C GLY A 479 6.73 -12.83 15.67
N ASP A 480 6.86 -13.59 16.77
CA ASP A 480 6.54 -13.17 18.13
C ASP A 480 7.61 -13.65 19.13
N ASP A 481 7.67 -12.98 20.26
CA ASP A 481 8.50 -13.35 21.43
C ASP A 481 7.72 -14.17 22.48
N GLY A 482 6.65 -14.83 22.02
CA GLY A 482 5.70 -15.53 22.89
C GLY A 482 6.11 -16.94 23.31
N ASN A 483 5.10 -17.81 23.44
CA ASN A 483 5.29 -19.16 24.01
C ASN A 483 6.06 -20.12 23.09
N GLY A 484 6.11 -19.84 21.79
CA GLY A 484 6.55 -20.84 20.83
C GLY A 484 5.54 -21.95 20.62
N ILE A 485 5.82 -22.83 19.67
CA ILE A 485 4.97 -23.99 19.34
C ILE A 485 5.48 -25.21 20.06
N ASP A 486 4.60 -25.87 20.83
CA ASP A 486 4.88 -27.15 21.47
C ASP A 486 4.82 -28.29 20.43
N THR A 487 5.98 -28.70 19.94
CA THR A 487 6.10 -29.76 18.93
C THR A 487 5.62 -31.11 19.43
N GLU A 488 5.73 -31.40 20.75
CA GLU A 488 5.20 -32.63 21.34
C GLU A 488 3.66 -32.62 21.34
N ALA A 489 3.03 -31.48 21.59
CA ALA A 489 1.58 -31.35 21.49
C ALA A 489 1.09 -31.50 20.04
N VAL A 490 1.82 -30.95 19.05
CA VAL A 490 1.52 -31.15 17.63
C VAL A 490 1.62 -32.62 17.23
N LYS A 491 2.73 -33.29 17.62
CA LYS A 491 2.98 -34.71 17.39
C LYS A 491 1.84 -35.58 17.94
N ASN A 492 1.48 -35.36 19.21
CA ASN A 492 0.40 -36.13 19.85
C ASN A 492 -0.94 -35.92 19.15
N LYS A 493 -1.23 -34.70 18.68
CA LYS A 493 -2.46 -34.40 17.94
C LYS A 493 -2.47 -35.03 16.55
N ALA A 494 -1.34 -35.10 15.86
CA ALA A 494 -1.18 -35.80 14.59
C ALA A 494 -1.44 -37.31 14.74
N ILE A 495 -0.93 -37.94 15.82
CA ILE A 495 -1.22 -39.36 16.16
C ILE A 495 -2.69 -39.55 16.47
N GLN A 496 -3.34 -38.69 17.26
CA GLN A 496 -4.75 -38.78 17.60
C GLN A 496 -5.67 -38.69 16.38
N ARG A 497 -5.23 -37.94 15.34
CA ARG A 497 -5.96 -37.81 14.07
C ARG A 497 -5.67 -38.93 13.07
N GLY A 498 -4.77 -39.86 13.40
CA GLY A 498 -4.39 -40.98 12.53
C GLY A 498 -3.50 -40.57 11.35
N LEU A 499 -2.89 -39.34 11.39
CA LEU A 499 -1.95 -38.87 10.37
C LEU A 499 -0.56 -39.49 10.52
N LEU A 500 -0.24 -39.99 11.73
CA LEU A 500 1.03 -40.61 12.07
C LEU A 500 0.80 -41.84 12.95
N THR A 501 1.65 -42.87 12.78
CA THR A 501 1.76 -43.94 13.76
C THR A 501 2.80 -43.55 14.83
N ALA A 502 2.70 -44.15 16.03
CA ALA A 502 3.63 -43.87 17.12
C ALA A 502 5.08 -44.14 16.72
N ASP A 503 5.35 -45.21 15.97
CA ASP A 503 6.68 -45.58 15.51
C ASP A 503 7.25 -44.62 14.47
N GLN A 504 6.41 -44.08 13.59
CA GLN A 504 6.82 -43.04 12.63
C GLN A 504 7.15 -41.71 13.33
N ALA A 505 6.39 -41.39 14.36
CA ALA A 505 6.51 -40.15 15.09
C ALA A 505 7.82 -40.03 15.90
N GLU A 506 8.49 -41.15 16.22
CA GLU A 506 9.79 -41.15 16.92
C GLU A 506 10.96 -40.77 16.00
N ASN A 507 10.82 -40.97 14.70
CA ASN A 507 11.89 -40.75 13.70
C ASN A 507 11.77 -39.42 12.95
N LEU A 508 10.72 -38.62 13.20
CA LEU A 508 10.51 -37.34 12.51
C LEU A 508 11.35 -36.22 13.12
N SER A 509 11.86 -35.34 12.26
CA SER A 509 12.52 -34.12 12.70
C SER A 509 11.50 -33.11 13.28
N GLN A 510 11.97 -32.14 14.06
CA GLN A 510 11.08 -31.06 14.56
C GLN A 510 10.41 -30.30 13.42
N ASN A 511 11.10 -30.09 12.31
CA ASN A 511 10.55 -29.39 11.14
C ASN A 511 9.42 -30.21 10.48
N ASP A 512 9.57 -31.54 10.39
CA ASP A 512 8.51 -32.38 9.84
C ASP A 512 7.26 -32.37 10.71
N ILE A 513 7.42 -32.35 12.04
CA ILE A 513 6.32 -32.24 12.98
C ILE A 513 5.61 -30.89 12.83
N ILE A 514 6.36 -29.78 12.67
CA ILE A 514 5.79 -28.44 12.49
C ILE A 514 5.04 -28.35 11.17
N ASN A 515 5.48 -29.02 10.10
CA ASN A 515 4.82 -29.03 8.81
C ASN A 515 3.37 -29.56 8.85
N PHE A 516 3.00 -30.38 9.86
CA PHE A 516 1.60 -30.78 10.06
C PHE A 516 0.66 -29.60 10.34
N LEU A 517 1.18 -28.46 10.83
CA LEU A 517 0.36 -27.27 11.06
C LEU A 517 -0.21 -26.68 9.75
N PHE A 518 0.44 -26.95 8.64
CA PHE A 518 0.00 -26.51 7.31
C PHE A 518 -0.91 -27.51 6.61
N MET A 519 -1.23 -28.66 7.26
CA MET A 519 -2.18 -29.61 6.67
C MET A 519 -3.62 -29.12 6.79
N PRO A 520 -4.47 -29.38 5.78
CA PRO A 520 -5.87 -28.98 5.80
C PRO A 520 -6.58 -29.41 7.09
N SER A 521 -7.30 -28.48 7.67
CA SER A 521 -8.05 -28.67 8.93
C SER A 521 -7.22 -29.03 10.17
N PHE A 522 -5.89 -28.89 10.14
CA PHE A 522 -5.05 -29.12 11.31
C PHE A 522 -4.93 -27.84 12.15
N SER A 523 -5.88 -27.61 13.08
CA SER A 523 -5.82 -26.48 14.01
C SER A 523 -5.55 -26.97 15.43
N MET A 524 -4.69 -26.31 16.19
CA MET A 524 -4.40 -26.60 17.60
C MET A 524 -5.51 -26.07 18.54
N ALA A 525 -6.36 -25.17 18.09
CA ALA A 525 -7.42 -24.56 18.90
C ALA A 525 -8.47 -25.61 19.36
N LYS A 526 -8.83 -25.53 20.66
CA LYS A 526 -9.87 -26.37 21.27
C LYS A 526 -11.29 -25.89 20.97
N LYS A 527 -11.48 -24.62 20.59
CA LYS A 527 -12.74 -24.01 20.15
C LYS A 527 -12.42 -23.07 19.00
N VAL A 528 -13.28 -23.07 17.99
CA VAL A 528 -13.28 -22.04 16.95
C VAL A 528 -13.67 -20.75 17.67
N THR A 529 -12.73 -19.80 17.79
CA THR A 529 -13.03 -18.47 18.32
C THR A 529 -13.75 -17.67 17.23
N ASP A 530 -14.82 -16.99 17.61
CA ASP A 530 -15.65 -16.14 16.71
C ASP A 530 -14.83 -15.04 16.00
N ILE A 531 -13.59 -14.79 16.43
CA ILE A 531 -12.67 -13.80 15.88
C ILE A 531 -12.09 -14.25 14.50
N SER A 532 -12.09 -15.56 14.20
CA SER A 532 -11.65 -16.14 12.91
C SER A 532 -12.83 -16.57 12.04
N GLY A 533 -13.85 -15.74 11.86
CA GLY A 533 -15.17 -16.03 11.26
C GLY A 533 -15.23 -16.80 9.93
N ARG A 534 -14.11 -17.22 9.35
CA ARG A 534 -14.05 -18.02 8.10
C ARG A 534 -13.36 -19.37 8.26
N GLY A 535 -12.92 -19.79 9.47
CA GLY A 535 -12.24 -21.08 9.66
C GLY A 535 -10.91 -21.21 8.88
N VAL A 536 -10.25 -20.12 8.60
CA VAL A 536 -9.00 -20.04 7.83
C VAL A 536 -7.86 -20.54 8.71
N GLY A 537 -7.14 -21.56 8.25
CA GLY A 537 -5.97 -22.13 8.91
C GLY A 537 -4.66 -21.76 8.23
N LEU A 538 -3.54 -22.23 8.78
CA LEU A 538 -2.21 -22.04 8.15
C LEU A 538 -2.09 -22.73 6.78
N ASP A 539 -2.95 -23.70 6.47
CA ASP A 539 -3.08 -24.34 5.17
C ASP A 539 -3.45 -23.33 4.06
N VAL A 540 -4.36 -22.40 4.37
CA VAL A 540 -4.76 -21.34 3.43
C VAL A 540 -3.62 -20.33 3.24
N VAL A 541 -2.90 -19.98 4.32
CA VAL A 541 -1.71 -19.11 4.24
C VAL A 541 -0.66 -19.74 3.32
N LYS A 542 -0.37 -21.03 3.52
CA LYS A 542 0.61 -21.74 2.69
C LYS A 542 0.17 -21.79 1.22
N SER A 543 -1.08 -22.17 0.97
CA SER A 543 -1.63 -22.21 -0.40
C SER A 543 -1.59 -20.83 -1.07
N GLY A 544 -1.92 -19.74 -0.36
CA GLY A 544 -1.83 -18.39 -0.89
C GLY A 544 -0.40 -17.98 -1.27
N ILE A 545 0.58 -18.32 -0.43
CA ILE A 545 1.99 -18.04 -0.70
C ILE A 545 2.52 -18.90 -1.86
N GLU A 546 2.14 -20.19 -1.92
CA GLU A 546 2.53 -21.08 -3.02
C GLU A 546 1.92 -20.64 -4.36
N GLN A 547 0.69 -20.09 -4.39
CA GLN A 547 0.09 -19.50 -5.60
C GLN A 547 0.86 -18.29 -6.13
N LEU A 548 1.55 -17.57 -5.23
CA LEU A 548 2.46 -16.48 -5.60
C LEU A 548 3.86 -16.98 -6.02
N GLY A 549 4.05 -18.28 -6.12
CA GLY A 549 5.35 -18.89 -6.43
C GLY A 549 6.35 -18.85 -5.27
N GLY A 550 5.86 -18.57 -4.06
CA GLY A 550 6.67 -18.47 -2.86
C GLY A 550 6.67 -19.74 -2.01
N ASP A 551 7.40 -19.68 -0.90
CA ASP A 551 7.49 -20.74 0.11
C ASP A 551 7.36 -20.14 1.52
N VAL A 552 6.84 -20.93 2.45
CA VAL A 552 6.72 -20.55 3.86
C VAL A 552 7.34 -21.61 4.77
N SER A 553 8.23 -21.18 5.64
CA SER A 553 8.87 -22.02 6.65
C SER A 553 8.66 -21.45 8.06
N VAL A 554 8.76 -22.31 9.07
CA VAL A 554 8.55 -21.96 10.49
C VAL A 554 9.75 -22.35 11.30
N SER A 555 10.23 -21.42 12.11
CA SER A 555 11.22 -21.66 13.16
C SER A 555 10.61 -21.31 14.51
N THR A 556 10.64 -22.22 15.46
CA THR A 556 10.05 -22.01 16.79
C THR A 556 10.92 -22.63 17.88
N GLU A 557 10.95 -21.95 19.02
CA GLU A 557 11.57 -22.45 20.23
C GLU A 557 10.64 -22.22 21.42
N LEU A 558 10.33 -23.31 22.13
CA LEU A 558 9.40 -23.25 23.26
C LEU A 558 9.88 -22.26 24.33
N GLY A 559 9.03 -21.32 24.69
CA GLY A 559 9.34 -20.26 25.65
C GLY A 559 10.05 -19.04 25.08
N LYS A 560 10.49 -19.05 23.79
CA LYS A 560 11.16 -17.91 23.15
C LYS A 560 10.33 -17.25 22.06
N GLY A 561 9.45 -18.00 21.41
CA GLY A 561 8.57 -17.49 20.38
C GLY A 561 8.59 -18.28 19.07
N THR A 562 7.91 -17.75 18.06
CA THR A 562 7.78 -18.36 16.73
C THR A 562 8.12 -17.33 15.65
N THR A 563 8.73 -17.77 14.57
CA THR A 563 9.02 -16.95 13.38
C THR A 563 8.61 -17.70 12.13
N PHE A 564 7.70 -17.12 11.37
CA PHE A 564 7.33 -17.54 10.03
C PHE A 564 8.22 -16.81 9.04
N THR A 565 8.83 -17.51 8.12
CA THR A 565 9.65 -16.95 7.05
C THR A 565 8.99 -17.23 5.73
N VAL A 566 8.50 -16.20 5.08
CA VAL A 566 7.90 -16.21 3.74
C VAL A 566 8.97 -15.79 2.75
N ARG A 567 9.18 -16.56 1.69
CA ARG A 567 10.05 -16.23 0.57
C ARG A 567 9.22 -16.09 -0.68
N LEU A 568 9.34 -14.98 -1.35
CA LEU A 568 8.62 -14.66 -2.58
C LEU A 568 9.62 -14.29 -3.67
N PRO A 569 9.44 -14.74 -4.92
CA PRO A 569 10.26 -14.26 -6.01
C PRO A 569 9.95 -12.79 -6.30
N LEU A 570 11.00 -12.01 -6.65
CA LEU A 570 10.85 -10.60 -7.02
C LEU A 570 10.01 -10.39 -8.28
N THR A 571 10.07 -11.35 -9.19
CA THR A 571 9.40 -11.28 -10.49
C THR A 571 8.32 -12.34 -10.59
N LEU A 572 7.13 -11.94 -11.04
CA LEU A 572 6.10 -12.91 -11.40
C LEU A 572 6.52 -13.65 -12.69
N ALA A 573 6.59 -14.97 -12.56
CA ALA A 573 6.17 -15.89 -13.60
C ALA A 573 7.03 -16.10 -14.85
N ILE A 574 8.30 -15.75 -14.89
CA ILE A 574 9.21 -16.43 -15.82
C ILE A 574 9.92 -17.52 -15.04
N ILE A 575 9.61 -18.77 -15.36
CA ILE A 575 10.30 -19.92 -14.78
C ILE A 575 11.06 -20.66 -15.87
N GLN A 576 12.18 -21.25 -15.50
CA GLN A 576 12.82 -22.25 -16.36
C GLN A 576 12.06 -23.57 -16.18
N ALA A 577 11.61 -24.14 -17.28
CA ALA A 577 10.92 -25.40 -17.30
C ALA A 577 11.55 -26.38 -18.29
N LEU A 578 11.45 -27.66 -17.96
CA LEU A 578 11.70 -28.73 -18.89
C LEU A 578 10.39 -29.00 -19.65
N MET A 579 10.43 -28.83 -20.97
CA MET A 579 9.32 -29.17 -21.85
C MET A 579 9.38 -30.66 -22.18
N VAL A 580 8.29 -31.34 -21.90
CA VAL A 580 8.15 -32.81 -22.11
C VAL A 580 6.92 -33.08 -22.96
N GLU A 581 6.97 -34.14 -23.72
CA GLU A 581 5.87 -34.60 -24.53
C GLU A 581 5.27 -35.88 -23.94
N ILE A 582 3.96 -35.93 -23.86
CA ILE A 582 3.17 -37.09 -23.46
C ILE A 582 2.13 -37.30 -24.56
N ARG A 583 2.36 -38.30 -25.42
CA ARG A 583 1.65 -38.49 -26.68
C ARG A 583 1.87 -37.27 -27.63
N ASP A 584 0.74 -36.63 -27.99
CA ASP A 584 0.75 -35.46 -28.87
C ASP A 584 0.63 -34.14 -28.09
N GLU A 585 0.69 -34.18 -26.76
CA GLU A 585 0.52 -33.01 -25.90
C GLU A 585 1.83 -32.61 -25.20
N ILE A 586 2.06 -31.30 -25.12
CA ILE A 586 3.25 -30.71 -24.49
C ILE A 586 2.94 -30.25 -23.08
N TYR A 587 3.77 -30.68 -22.14
CA TYR A 587 3.70 -30.30 -20.74
C TYR A 587 5.01 -29.63 -20.29
N ALA A 588 4.91 -28.80 -19.28
CA ALA A 588 6.05 -28.14 -18.66
C ALA A 588 6.23 -28.61 -17.21
N ILE A 589 7.47 -28.93 -16.84
CA ILE A 589 7.86 -29.26 -15.47
C ILE A 589 8.86 -28.21 -15.00
N ALA A 590 8.56 -27.53 -13.87
CA ALA A 590 9.48 -26.54 -13.32
C ALA A 590 10.86 -27.14 -13.04
N LEU A 591 11.92 -26.51 -13.57
CA LEU A 591 13.28 -27.05 -13.47
C LEU A 591 13.77 -27.17 -12.02
N GLY A 592 13.33 -26.25 -11.14
CA GLY A 592 13.64 -26.29 -9.70
C GLY A 592 13.10 -27.51 -8.96
N SER A 593 12.12 -28.23 -9.54
CA SER A 593 11.57 -29.47 -8.97
C SER A 593 12.23 -30.72 -9.52
N ILE A 594 13.12 -30.60 -10.51
CA ILE A 594 13.76 -31.74 -11.17
C ILE A 594 15.12 -32.01 -10.51
N SER A 595 15.34 -33.27 -10.10
CA SER A 595 16.61 -33.72 -9.58
C SER A 595 17.53 -34.24 -10.68
N ASN A 596 17.03 -35.17 -11.50
CA ASN A 596 17.75 -35.73 -12.68
C ASN A 596 16.77 -36.41 -13.64
N ILE A 597 17.28 -36.82 -14.78
CA ILE A 597 16.54 -37.52 -15.83
C ILE A 597 17.27 -38.84 -16.11
N GLU A 598 16.54 -39.93 -16.14
CA GLU A 598 17.08 -41.27 -16.35
C GLU A 598 16.30 -42.00 -17.46
N ASP A 599 17.02 -42.77 -18.24
CA ASP A 599 16.44 -43.70 -19.23
C ASP A 599 16.47 -45.10 -18.64
N ILE A 600 15.33 -45.69 -18.39
CA ILE A 600 15.16 -46.91 -17.57
C ILE A 600 14.56 -48.02 -18.39
N PRO A 601 15.24 -49.17 -18.50
CA PRO A 601 14.65 -50.37 -19.10
C PRO A 601 13.40 -50.83 -18.30
N VAL A 602 12.33 -51.21 -18.99
CA VAL A 602 11.11 -51.69 -18.36
C VAL A 602 11.36 -52.91 -17.46
N GLU A 603 12.40 -53.73 -17.74
CA GLU A 603 12.78 -54.85 -16.90
C GLU A 603 13.26 -54.47 -15.48
N ASP A 604 13.75 -53.23 -15.28
CA ASP A 604 14.21 -52.75 -13.99
C ASP A 604 13.09 -52.20 -13.10
N ILE A 605 11.87 -52.10 -13.62
CA ILE A 605 10.68 -51.68 -12.87
C ILE A 605 10.19 -52.83 -12.00
N LYS A 606 10.10 -52.55 -10.70
CA LYS A 606 9.60 -53.50 -9.69
C LYS A 606 8.26 -53.05 -9.12
N TYR A 607 7.50 -53.98 -8.60
CA TYR A 607 6.24 -53.70 -7.96
C TYR A 607 6.35 -53.83 -6.44
N VAL A 608 6.04 -52.81 -5.70
CA VAL A 608 5.91 -52.82 -4.24
C VAL A 608 4.53 -52.33 -3.87
N GLN A 609 3.73 -53.18 -3.20
CA GLN A 609 2.34 -52.85 -2.83
C GLN A 609 1.46 -52.37 -4.02
N ALA A 610 1.63 -52.98 -5.17
CA ALA A 610 0.93 -52.64 -6.42
C ALA A 610 1.33 -51.27 -7.04
N LYS A 611 2.39 -50.60 -6.55
CA LYS A 611 2.98 -49.42 -7.14
C LYS A 611 4.26 -49.78 -7.88
N GLU A 612 4.44 -49.18 -9.04
CA GLU A 612 5.70 -49.28 -9.82
C GLU A 612 6.79 -48.49 -9.08
N VAL A 613 7.96 -49.11 -8.95
CA VAL A 613 9.11 -48.48 -8.30
C VAL A 613 10.41 -48.81 -9.04
N ILE A 614 11.36 -47.94 -8.97
CA ILE A 614 12.73 -48.17 -9.43
C ILE A 614 13.71 -48.10 -8.25
N HIS A 615 14.82 -48.78 -8.38
CA HIS A 615 15.92 -48.70 -7.44
C HIS A 615 17.06 -47.89 -8.05
N LEU A 616 17.22 -46.64 -7.61
CA LEU A 616 18.23 -45.73 -8.11
C LEU A 616 19.16 -45.28 -6.97
N ARG A 617 20.47 -45.51 -7.14
CA ARG A 617 21.53 -45.04 -6.19
C ARG A 617 21.28 -45.38 -4.72
N GLY A 618 20.60 -46.51 -4.46
CA GLY A 618 20.33 -46.97 -3.07
C GLY A 618 18.98 -46.53 -2.52
N SER A 619 18.23 -45.71 -3.27
CA SER A 619 16.86 -45.27 -2.93
C SER A 619 15.81 -45.99 -3.76
N VAL A 620 14.64 -46.21 -3.19
CA VAL A 620 13.47 -46.77 -3.89
C VAL A 620 12.56 -45.59 -4.26
N ILE A 621 12.42 -45.33 -5.55
CA ILE A 621 11.69 -44.19 -6.09
C ILE A 621 10.39 -44.70 -6.74
N PRO A 622 9.21 -44.23 -6.31
CA PRO A 622 7.94 -44.58 -6.96
C PRO A 622 7.84 -43.95 -8.36
N ILE A 623 7.28 -44.68 -9.30
CA ILE A 623 7.02 -44.20 -10.67
C ILE A 623 5.56 -43.79 -10.78
N ILE A 624 5.37 -42.62 -11.40
CA ILE A 624 4.07 -42.07 -11.74
C ILE A 624 3.96 -42.02 -13.26
N ARG A 625 3.02 -42.76 -13.79
CA ARG A 625 2.71 -42.72 -15.23
C ARG A 625 1.76 -41.57 -15.49
N LEU A 626 2.26 -40.51 -16.10
CA LEU A 626 1.49 -39.30 -16.37
C LEU A 626 0.35 -39.51 -17.35
N ASP A 627 0.49 -40.45 -18.33
CA ASP A 627 -0.56 -40.82 -19.26
C ASP A 627 -1.83 -41.34 -18.53
N LYS A 628 -1.65 -42.21 -17.51
CA LYS A 628 -2.73 -42.72 -16.68
C LYS A 628 -3.33 -41.67 -15.75
N MET A 629 -2.52 -40.76 -15.27
CA MET A 629 -2.95 -39.77 -14.29
C MET A 629 -3.67 -38.58 -14.94
N LEU A 630 -3.31 -38.27 -16.20
CA LEU A 630 -3.94 -37.24 -17.01
C LEU A 630 -5.08 -37.77 -17.89
N ASP A 631 -5.41 -39.08 -17.76
CA ASP A 631 -6.46 -39.78 -18.53
C ASP A 631 -6.24 -39.71 -20.05
N ILE A 632 -4.98 -39.84 -20.47
CA ILE A 632 -4.55 -39.86 -21.86
C ILE A 632 -4.54 -41.29 -22.37
N GLU A 633 -4.94 -41.50 -23.63
CA GLU A 633 -5.03 -42.86 -24.23
C GLU A 633 -3.66 -43.58 -24.18
N PRO A 634 -3.63 -44.85 -23.75
CA PRO A 634 -2.41 -45.64 -23.64
C PRO A 634 -1.80 -45.92 -25.03
N GLN A 635 -0.48 -46.04 -25.08
CA GLN A 635 0.22 -46.46 -26.30
C GLN A 635 -0.14 -47.88 -26.71
N GLU A 636 -0.31 -48.15 -28.00
CA GLU A 636 -0.58 -49.48 -28.54
C GLU A 636 0.55 -50.47 -28.23
N LYS A 637 1.79 -49.98 -28.04
CA LYS A 637 2.96 -50.80 -27.73
C LYS A 637 3.85 -50.09 -26.72
N GLU A 638 4.06 -50.70 -25.55
CA GLU A 638 5.00 -50.19 -24.57
C GLU A 638 6.44 -50.16 -25.13
N PRO A 639 7.19 -49.09 -24.94
CA PRO A 639 8.60 -49.00 -25.36
C PRO A 639 9.46 -49.91 -24.46
N ASP A 640 10.60 -50.35 -24.96
CA ASP A 640 11.56 -51.17 -24.20
C ASP A 640 12.25 -50.36 -23.08
N HIS A 641 12.33 -49.06 -23.25
CA HIS A 641 12.87 -48.08 -22.28
C HIS A 641 11.90 -46.99 -22.01
N LEU A 642 11.90 -46.46 -20.77
CA LEU A 642 11.06 -45.36 -20.31
C LEU A 642 11.96 -44.18 -19.95
N THR A 643 11.66 -43.00 -20.49
CA THR A 643 12.26 -41.74 -20.03
C THR A 643 11.57 -41.30 -18.77
N VAL A 644 12.33 -41.21 -17.68
CA VAL A 644 11.81 -40.89 -16.34
C VAL A 644 12.47 -39.61 -15.83
N VAL A 645 11.65 -38.57 -15.60
CA VAL A 645 12.07 -37.32 -14.96
C VAL A 645 11.92 -37.49 -13.45
N ILE A 646 13.04 -37.54 -12.73
CA ILE A 646 13.02 -37.63 -11.27
C ILE A 646 12.76 -36.27 -10.67
N VAL A 647 11.64 -36.12 -10.04
CA VAL A 647 11.22 -34.91 -9.34
C VAL A 647 11.37 -35.07 -7.82
N GLN A 648 11.57 -33.95 -7.13
CA GLN A 648 11.84 -33.92 -5.70
C GLN A 648 10.96 -32.88 -4.99
N LYS A 649 10.44 -33.27 -3.82
CA LYS A 649 9.74 -32.37 -2.87
C LYS A 649 10.27 -32.61 -1.47
N GLY A 650 11.08 -31.70 -0.95
CA GLY A 650 11.80 -31.95 0.29
C GLY A 650 12.70 -33.19 0.18
N ASP A 651 12.48 -34.18 1.05
CA ASP A 651 13.22 -35.44 1.06
C ASP A 651 12.56 -36.56 0.22
N GLN A 652 11.38 -36.32 -0.36
CA GLN A 652 10.67 -37.30 -1.16
C GLN A 652 11.04 -37.13 -2.64
N GLN A 653 11.15 -38.24 -3.34
CA GLN A 653 11.41 -38.29 -4.77
C GLN A 653 10.35 -39.17 -5.47
N ALA A 654 9.99 -38.78 -6.69
CA ALA A 654 9.16 -39.56 -7.57
C ALA A 654 9.65 -39.48 -9.02
N GLY A 655 9.45 -40.51 -9.81
CA GLY A 655 9.77 -40.55 -11.22
C GLY A 655 8.53 -40.33 -12.08
N LEU A 656 8.52 -39.27 -12.88
CA LEU A 656 7.47 -38.97 -13.84
C LEU A 656 7.85 -39.60 -15.19
N VAL A 657 7.00 -40.46 -15.72
CA VAL A 657 7.21 -41.10 -17.04
C VAL A 657 6.72 -40.16 -18.13
N VAL A 658 7.60 -39.83 -19.07
CA VAL A 658 7.32 -38.99 -20.24
C VAL A 658 7.72 -39.73 -21.50
N ASP A 659 7.15 -39.36 -22.64
CA ASP A 659 7.50 -40.03 -23.93
C ASP A 659 8.77 -39.43 -24.54
N ASN A 660 8.85 -38.10 -24.60
CA ASN A 660 10.01 -37.38 -25.14
C ASN A 660 10.37 -36.16 -24.29
N LEU A 661 11.63 -35.74 -24.44
CA LEU A 661 12.16 -34.49 -23.91
C LEU A 661 12.34 -33.51 -25.05
N ILE A 662 11.66 -32.37 -24.98
CA ILE A 662 11.82 -31.31 -26.00
C ILE A 662 13.02 -30.44 -25.65
N GLY A 663 13.20 -30.10 -24.37
CA GLY A 663 14.34 -29.29 -23.92
C GLY A 663 13.97 -28.33 -22.81
N GLN A 664 14.95 -27.55 -22.35
CA GLN A 664 14.74 -26.52 -21.33
C GLN A 664 14.34 -25.21 -22.02
N GLN A 665 13.33 -24.54 -21.47
CA GLN A 665 12.84 -23.27 -22.00
C GLN A 665 12.40 -22.35 -20.86
N GLU A 666 12.62 -21.04 -21.04
CA GLU A 666 11.98 -20.03 -20.20
C GLU A 666 10.54 -19.87 -20.63
N ILE A 667 9.62 -20.02 -19.68
CA ILE A 667 8.19 -19.91 -19.93
C ILE A 667 7.56 -18.87 -19.01
N VAL A 668 6.52 -18.21 -19.54
CA VAL A 668 5.69 -17.28 -18.76
C VAL A 668 4.48 -18.02 -18.23
N ILE A 669 4.32 -18.07 -16.92
CA ILE A 669 3.14 -18.70 -16.30
C ILE A 669 1.92 -17.81 -16.50
N LYS A 670 0.85 -18.36 -17.05
CA LYS A 670 -0.49 -17.73 -17.08
C LYS A 670 -1.45 -18.57 -16.26
N SER A 671 -2.25 -17.90 -15.40
CA SER A 671 -3.29 -18.61 -14.64
C SER A 671 -4.40 -19.07 -15.58
N LEU A 672 -4.98 -20.26 -15.29
CA LEU A 672 -6.05 -20.85 -16.09
C LEU A 672 -7.42 -20.16 -15.91
N GLY A 673 -7.48 -19.10 -15.06
CA GLY A 673 -8.71 -18.38 -14.76
C GLY A 673 -9.73 -19.20 -13.97
N LYS A 674 -10.86 -18.58 -13.61
CA LYS A 674 -11.89 -19.21 -12.78
C LYS A 674 -12.62 -20.39 -13.43
N TYR A 675 -12.51 -20.55 -14.76
CA TYR A 675 -13.28 -21.55 -15.52
C TYR A 675 -12.63 -22.95 -15.57
N ILE A 676 -11.31 -23.07 -15.35
CA ILE A 676 -10.54 -24.32 -15.46
C ILE A 676 -9.96 -24.76 -14.09
N ASN A 677 -10.33 -24.12 -13.00
CA ASN A 677 -9.80 -24.36 -11.65
C ASN A 677 -10.14 -25.74 -11.02
N GLY A 678 -10.55 -26.73 -11.81
CA GLY A 678 -10.94 -28.06 -11.30
C GLY A 678 -9.82 -29.09 -11.24
N ASN A 679 -8.71 -28.91 -11.95
CA ASN A 679 -7.65 -29.91 -12.02
C ASN A 679 -6.44 -29.51 -11.15
N LYS A 680 -6.29 -30.21 -10.03
CA LYS A 680 -5.18 -29.96 -9.06
C LYS A 680 -3.80 -30.38 -9.59
N LEU A 681 -3.74 -31.13 -10.70
CA LEU A 681 -2.49 -31.62 -11.27
C LEU A 681 -1.77 -30.56 -12.11
N ILE A 682 -2.45 -29.43 -12.42
CA ILE A 682 -1.97 -28.37 -13.29
C ILE A 682 -1.92 -27.06 -12.52
N SER A 683 -0.73 -26.46 -12.42
CA SER A 683 -0.50 -25.19 -11.73
C SER A 683 -0.78 -23.96 -12.60
N GLY A 684 -0.74 -24.10 -13.93
CA GLY A 684 -0.94 -23.02 -14.89
C GLY A 684 -0.76 -23.48 -16.33
N ALA A 685 -0.71 -22.52 -17.25
CA ALA A 685 -0.40 -22.77 -18.64
C ALA A 685 0.61 -21.77 -19.17
N THR A 686 1.27 -22.10 -20.26
CA THR A 686 2.12 -21.19 -21.02
C THR A 686 1.79 -21.28 -22.51
N ILE A 687 2.14 -20.26 -23.27
CA ILE A 687 2.04 -20.25 -24.72
C ILE A 687 3.44 -20.47 -25.28
N LEU A 688 3.56 -21.46 -26.14
CA LEU A 688 4.81 -21.80 -26.80
C LEU A 688 5.07 -20.88 -28.02
N GLY A 689 6.28 -20.96 -28.55
CA GLY A 689 6.68 -20.14 -29.68
C GLY A 689 5.95 -20.40 -30.99
N ASP A 690 5.32 -21.56 -31.16
CA ASP A 690 4.47 -21.97 -32.29
C ASP A 690 3.00 -21.54 -32.10
N GLY A 691 2.65 -21.04 -30.91
CA GLY A 691 1.31 -20.63 -30.54
C GLY A 691 0.51 -21.71 -29.80
N ASP A 692 1.04 -22.89 -29.63
CA ASP A 692 0.43 -23.95 -28.86
C ASP A 692 0.46 -23.69 -27.35
N VAL A 693 -0.48 -24.27 -26.63
CA VAL A 693 -0.58 -24.08 -25.17
C VAL A 693 0.02 -25.30 -24.50
N ALA A 694 1.04 -25.10 -23.67
CA ALA A 694 1.58 -26.12 -22.79
C ALA A 694 1.05 -25.95 -21.36
N LEU A 695 0.62 -27.07 -20.76
CA LEU A 695 0.16 -27.09 -19.37
C LEU A 695 1.32 -27.33 -18.40
N ILE A 696 1.34 -26.59 -17.30
CA ILE A 696 2.40 -26.65 -16.29
C ILE A 696 1.96 -27.64 -15.21
N LEU A 697 2.73 -28.71 -15.02
CA LEU A 697 2.43 -29.76 -14.05
C LEU A 697 2.78 -29.28 -12.62
N ASP A 698 1.85 -29.53 -11.69
CA ASP A 698 2.09 -29.32 -10.27
C ASP A 698 2.72 -30.56 -9.62
N VAL A 699 4.06 -30.52 -9.51
CA VAL A 699 4.82 -31.59 -8.87
C VAL A 699 4.40 -31.83 -7.43
N ASN A 700 3.95 -30.79 -6.71
CA ASN A 700 3.54 -30.90 -5.31
C ASN A 700 2.26 -31.75 -5.13
N THR A 701 1.37 -31.69 -6.11
CA THR A 701 0.13 -32.48 -6.09
C THR A 701 0.32 -33.87 -6.68
N LEU A 702 1.26 -34.05 -7.60
CA LEU A 702 1.58 -35.33 -8.21
C LEU A 702 2.26 -36.32 -7.26
N MET A 703 3.01 -35.83 -6.28
CA MET A 703 3.72 -36.60 -5.24
C MET A 703 2.86 -36.83 -3.99
#